data_b383876cb6d6d494cf57e498b7148e8a
#
_entry.id   b383876cb6d6d494cf57e498b7148e8a
#
_cell.length_a   1.000
_cell.length_b   1.000
_cell.length_c   1.000
_cell.angle_alpha   90.00
_cell.angle_beta   90.00
_cell.angle_gamma   90.00
#
_symmetry.space_group_name_H-M   'P 1'
#
loop_
_entity.id
_entity.type
_entity.pdbx_description
1 polymer ?
#
loop_
_entity_poly.entity_id
_entity_poly.type
_entity_poly.pdbx_seq_one_letter_code
_entity_poly.pdbx_strand_id
1 'polypeptide(L)'
;TGVRFAFPHQIKDADGSLIGSGKMYVFTTRADTIMGVTFVAVAPEHPIATAAAKSNPQLSAFIEECKAGGVAEADIATREKEGMSTGLFVTHPLTQQQVPVWVGNYVLMTYGDGAVMGVPAHDERDFAFAKKYRLEIQQVIAKAATHSKSGPRASGLARSDEGAEVANPVTGGPASSKSDAEFSTDAWQAWYADKENILCVNSGKYDGLNHESAVNAVADDLETLGLGEKRIQFRLRDWGISRQRYWGTPIPIIHCKDCGEVPVPEKDLPVVLPEDLVPDGSGNPLNKDERFLKVDCPKCGKPARRETDTMDTFIDSSWYYMRYCSPDQHDAMVDQRNDYWMPMDQYIGGIEHAVLHLLYARFWTKVMRDIGLVKFNEPFSNLLTQGMVLNETYYREDQAGRKTWFNPSEVEVEFDDKGRPVQAHLASDGQPVLMGGTEKMAKSKNNGIDPQALIDRYGADTARLFTMFASPPEQTLEWSDSGVEGAFRFLKRLWACASGLAPRISAQAKTFGPFTDGSAKTLRREMHTLLKQADFDMQRKQYNTVVSATMKMLNTLEDAAKTGSADNQDLNLALTEGLSILLRTLYPVVPHIGWVLWRDLGFAAAHGDMLDTAWPTVDESALVRDSIELVLQINGKVRGAVTVAASATQEEIQAAALATEAYARFSEGRPAKKVIVVAGRLVNIVV
;
A
#
# COMPACT_ATOMS: atom_id res chain seq x y z
N THR A 1 -21.87 1.23 -4.96
CA THR A 1 -23.22 1.09 -5.48
C THR A 1 -24.21 1.02 -4.32
N GLY A 2 -25.33 1.73 -4.40
CA GLY A 2 -26.41 1.74 -3.44
C GLY A 2 -27.72 2.11 -4.12
N VAL A 3 -28.74 2.36 -3.31
CA VAL A 3 -30.07 2.80 -3.78
C VAL A 3 -30.35 4.17 -3.21
N ARG A 4 -30.66 5.15 -4.07
CA ARG A 4 -31.18 6.45 -3.70
C ARG A 4 -32.71 6.40 -3.85
N PHE A 5 -33.43 6.72 -2.78
CA PHE A 5 -34.89 6.65 -2.84
C PHE A 5 -35.54 7.72 -1.94
N ALA A 6 -36.81 7.96 -2.18
CA ALA A 6 -37.58 8.99 -1.53
C ALA A 6 -38.60 8.42 -0.52
N PHE A 7 -38.73 9.08 0.61
CA PHE A 7 -39.86 8.99 1.51
C PHE A 7 -40.85 10.11 1.14
N PRO A 8 -42.05 9.81 0.60
CA PRO A 8 -43.08 10.81 0.32
C PRO A 8 -43.58 11.48 1.60
N HIS A 9 -43.96 12.76 1.51
CA HIS A 9 -44.51 13.50 2.65
C HIS A 9 -45.39 14.67 2.20
N GLN A 10 -46.15 15.27 3.17
CA GLN A 10 -46.99 16.44 2.98
C GLN A 10 -46.50 17.65 3.77
N ILE A 11 -45.23 17.66 4.13
CA ILE A 11 -44.63 18.74 4.94
C ILE A 11 -44.45 19.98 4.07
N LYS A 12 -44.97 21.13 4.57
CA LYS A 12 -44.96 22.38 3.85
C LYS A 12 -44.02 23.39 4.50
N ASP A 13 -43.45 24.26 3.70
CA ASP A 13 -42.73 25.43 4.18
C ASP A 13 -43.70 26.59 4.51
N ALA A 14 -43.15 27.75 4.94
CA ALA A 14 -43.91 28.92 5.37
C ALA A 14 -44.78 29.54 4.27
N ASP A 15 -44.42 29.38 3.01
CA ASP A 15 -45.18 29.83 1.85
C ASP A 15 -46.29 28.86 1.43
N GLY A 16 -46.43 27.71 2.11
CA GLY A 16 -47.42 26.69 1.82
C GLY A 16 -46.98 25.68 0.74
N SER A 17 -45.81 25.84 0.15
CA SER A 17 -45.25 24.90 -0.82
C SER A 17 -44.72 23.62 -0.14
N LEU A 18 -44.77 22.48 -0.85
CA LEU A 18 -44.21 21.24 -0.35
C LEU A 18 -42.68 21.28 -0.38
N ILE A 19 -42.06 21.00 0.76
CA ILE A 19 -40.59 20.89 0.86
C ILE A 19 -40.12 19.73 -0.06
N GLY A 20 -39.08 19.98 -0.88
CA GLY A 20 -38.51 18.96 -1.79
C GLY A 20 -39.54 18.32 -2.74
N SER A 21 -40.59 19.10 -3.13
CA SER A 21 -41.71 18.59 -3.93
C SER A 21 -42.42 17.38 -3.29
N GLY A 22 -42.46 17.33 -1.94
CA GLY A 22 -43.08 16.23 -1.19
C GLY A 22 -42.27 14.95 -1.13
N LYS A 23 -40.98 15.00 -1.39
CA LYS A 23 -40.06 13.83 -1.37
C LYS A 23 -38.83 14.17 -0.53
N MET A 24 -38.55 13.35 0.46
CA MET A 24 -37.29 13.35 1.23
C MET A 24 -36.42 12.21 0.74
N TYR A 25 -35.27 12.51 0.14
CA TYR A 25 -34.38 11.52 -0.42
C TYR A 25 -33.35 11.01 0.59
N VAL A 26 -33.05 9.73 0.54
CA VAL A 26 -31.97 9.08 1.27
C VAL A 26 -31.14 8.23 0.33
N PHE A 27 -29.90 7.94 0.70
CA PHE A 27 -29.03 7.00 0.02
C PHE A 27 -28.57 5.92 0.98
N THR A 28 -28.66 4.65 0.56
CA THR A 28 -28.19 3.52 1.36
C THR A 28 -27.50 2.46 0.53
N THR A 29 -26.49 1.82 1.11
CA THR A 29 -25.89 0.58 0.58
C THR A 29 -26.52 -0.68 1.15
N ARG A 30 -27.52 -0.52 2.03
CA ARG A 30 -28.26 -1.57 2.77
C ARG A 30 -29.75 -1.51 2.48
N ALA A 31 -30.09 -1.41 1.18
CA ALA A 31 -31.51 -1.43 0.80
C ALA A 31 -32.23 -2.75 1.16
N ASP A 32 -31.47 -3.84 1.37
CA ASP A 32 -31.95 -5.11 1.93
C ASP A 32 -32.62 -4.94 3.31
N THR A 33 -32.31 -3.86 4.05
CA THR A 33 -32.86 -3.63 5.38
C THR A 33 -34.00 -2.59 5.41
N ILE A 34 -34.46 -2.12 4.26
CA ILE A 34 -35.47 -1.07 4.17
C ILE A 34 -36.73 -1.35 4.99
N MET A 35 -37.15 -2.61 5.06
CA MET A 35 -38.34 -3.02 5.81
C MET A 35 -38.19 -2.90 7.33
N GLY A 36 -36.96 -2.72 7.83
CA GLY A 36 -36.63 -2.47 9.24
C GLY A 36 -36.48 -0.98 9.60
N VAL A 37 -36.87 -0.07 8.70
CA VAL A 37 -36.82 1.35 8.96
C VAL A 37 -37.88 1.75 9.98
N THR A 38 -37.46 2.24 11.13
CA THR A 38 -38.35 2.68 12.22
C THR A 38 -38.31 4.17 12.48
N PHE A 39 -37.31 4.88 11.97
CA PHE A 39 -37.22 6.32 11.96
C PHE A 39 -36.37 6.80 10.77
N VAL A 40 -36.42 8.10 10.49
CA VAL A 40 -35.49 8.76 9.59
C VAL A 40 -34.85 9.94 10.35
N ALA A 41 -33.57 10.21 10.05
CA ALA A 41 -32.88 11.34 10.63
C ALA A 41 -32.40 12.30 9.54
N VAL A 42 -32.55 13.59 9.81
CA VAL A 42 -32.13 14.68 8.91
C VAL A 42 -31.04 15.53 9.55
N ALA A 43 -30.23 16.14 8.72
CA ALA A 43 -29.21 17.10 9.15
C ALA A 43 -29.85 18.34 9.79
N PRO A 44 -29.18 19.05 10.74
CA PRO A 44 -29.66 20.28 11.34
C PRO A 44 -30.02 21.39 10.32
N GLU A 45 -29.34 21.41 9.17
CA GLU A 45 -29.54 22.36 8.08
C GLU A 45 -30.64 21.94 7.09
N HIS A 46 -31.16 20.72 7.21
CA HIS A 46 -32.14 20.19 6.27
C HIS A 46 -33.44 21.02 6.28
N PRO A 47 -34.07 21.30 5.14
CA PRO A 47 -35.29 22.14 5.08
C PRO A 47 -36.45 21.65 5.98
N ILE A 48 -36.62 20.34 6.16
CA ILE A 48 -37.61 19.77 7.09
C ILE A 48 -37.28 20.12 8.54
N ALA A 49 -35.99 20.08 8.95
CA ALA A 49 -35.57 20.48 10.28
C ALA A 49 -35.86 21.97 10.52
N THR A 50 -35.52 22.81 9.55
CA THR A 50 -35.78 24.24 9.57
C THR A 50 -37.27 24.55 9.68
N ALA A 51 -38.13 23.86 8.95
CA ALA A 51 -39.57 24.02 9.01
C ALA A 51 -40.15 23.62 10.37
N ALA A 52 -39.71 22.47 10.91
CA ALA A 52 -40.14 22.01 12.23
C ALA A 52 -39.71 22.94 13.36
N ALA A 53 -38.52 23.53 13.28
CA ALA A 53 -37.98 24.45 14.29
C ALA A 53 -38.79 25.73 14.45
N LYS A 54 -39.50 26.18 13.41
CA LYS A 54 -40.34 27.42 13.46
C LYS A 54 -41.41 27.38 14.53
N SER A 55 -41.93 26.19 14.84
CA SER A 55 -42.98 25.99 15.85
C SER A 55 -42.48 25.33 17.15
N ASN A 56 -41.19 25.00 17.22
CA ASN A 56 -40.60 24.28 18.34
C ASN A 56 -39.31 24.96 18.82
N PRO A 57 -39.35 25.80 19.86
CA PRO A 57 -38.19 26.52 20.38
C PRO A 57 -37.06 25.60 20.89
N GLN A 58 -37.39 24.41 21.42
CA GLN A 58 -36.40 23.46 21.91
C GLN A 58 -35.65 22.84 20.75
N LEU A 59 -36.36 22.50 19.66
CA LEU A 59 -35.74 21.99 18.45
C LEU A 59 -34.85 23.04 17.77
N SER A 60 -35.31 24.32 17.78
CA SER A 60 -34.50 25.44 17.28
C SER A 60 -33.19 25.58 18.05
N ALA A 61 -33.22 25.51 19.37
CA ALA A 61 -32.02 25.57 20.22
C ALA A 61 -31.08 24.40 19.95
N PHE A 62 -31.60 23.16 19.83
CA PHE A 62 -30.84 21.99 19.51
C PHE A 62 -30.15 22.07 18.12
N ILE A 63 -30.84 22.60 17.12
CA ILE A 63 -30.28 22.83 15.78
C ILE A 63 -29.10 23.79 15.82
N GLU A 64 -29.23 24.91 16.56
CA GLU A 64 -28.15 25.88 16.71
C GLU A 64 -26.96 25.32 17.49
N GLU A 65 -27.20 24.49 18.50
CA GLU A 65 -26.13 23.76 19.20
C GLU A 65 -25.40 22.82 18.28
N CYS A 66 -26.10 22.05 17.44
CA CYS A 66 -25.52 21.17 16.45
C CYS A 66 -24.64 21.92 15.44
N LYS A 67 -25.09 23.10 14.97
CA LYS A 67 -24.34 23.94 14.01
C LYS A 67 -23.12 24.61 14.64
N ALA A 68 -23.17 24.95 15.93
CA ALA A 68 -22.03 25.52 16.65
C ALA A 68 -20.91 24.52 16.93
N GLY A 69 -21.23 23.24 16.98
CA GLY A 69 -20.25 22.17 17.09
C GLY A 69 -19.59 21.88 15.72
N GLY A 70 -18.27 21.86 15.64
CA GLY A 70 -17.51 21.68 14.37
C GLY A 70 -18.08 20.61 13.42
N VAL A 71 -18.05 20.91 12.14
CA VAL A 71 -18.57 20.08 11.02
C VAL A 71 -17.55 19.05 10.49
N ALA A 72 -16.38 18.91 11.13
CA ALA A 72 -15.40 17.91 10.72
C ALA A 72 -15.90 16.49 11.02
N GLU A 73 -15.91 15.62 10.02
CA GLU A 73 -16.42 14.23 10.15
C GLU A 73 -15.67 13.43 11.22
N ALA A 74 -14.38 13.71 11.43
CA ALA A 74 -13.60 13.10 12.51
C ALA A 74 -14.15 13.46 13.90
N ASP A 75 -14.59 14.70 14.08
CA ASP A 75 -15.21 15.18 15.33
C ASP A 75 -16.61 14.58 15.52
N ILE A 76 -17.37 14.45 14.42
CA ILE A 76 -18.71 13.84 14.42
C ILE A 76 -18.64 12.33 14.69
N ALA A 77 -17.60 11.64 14.20
CA ALA A 77 -17.42 10.20 14.41
C ALA A 77 -17.17 9.82 15.88
N THR A 78 -16.59 10.75 16.66
CA THR A 78 -16.24 10.55 18.08
C THR A 78 -17.29 11.07 19.06
N ARG A 79 -18.24 11.90 18.61
CA ARG A 79 -19.31 12.45 19.46
C ARG A 79 -20.37 11.42 19.78
N GLU A 80 -20.95 11.54 20.98
CA GLU A 80 -22.19 10.85 21.33
C GLU A 80 -23.31 11.28 20.39
N LYS A 81 -24.05 10.30 19.86
CA LYS A 81 -25.16 10.56 18.95
C LYS A 81 -26.36 11.05 19.70
N GLU A 82 -26.78 12.25 19.34
CA GLU A 82 -27.93 12.92 19.90
C GLU A 82 -28.90 13.33 18.80
N GLY A 83 -30.17 13.35 19.15
CA GLY A 83 -31.21 13.76 18.24
C GLY A 83 -32.43 14.27 18.98
N MET A 84 -33.24 15.02 18.24
CA MET A 84 -34.52 15.52 18.71
C MET A 84 -35.61 15.26 17.70
N SER A 85 -36.76 14.77 18.14
CA SER A 85 -37.94 14.55 17.30
C SER A 85 -38.45 15.86 16.73
N THR A 86 -38.76 15.86 15.43
CA THR A 86 -39.41 17.04 14.79
C THR A 86 -40.91 17.07 15.02
N GLY A 87 -41.52 15.95 15.47
CA GLY A 87 -42.98 15.79 15.49
C GLY A 87 -43.62 15.57 14.12
N LEU A 88 -42.80 15.55 13.05
CA LEU A 88 -43.26 15.34 11.67
C LEU A 88 -43.03 13.90 11.25
N PHE A 89 -43.74 13.48 10.20
CA PHE A 89 -43.68 12.12 9.68
C PHE A 89 -43.52 12.14 8.14
N VAL A 90 -42.84 11.10 7.63
CA VAL A 90 -42.76 10.79 6.22
C VAL A 90 -43.37 9.41 5.96
N THR A 91 -43.76 9.11 4.74
CA THR A 91 -44.38 7.83 4.38
C THR A 91 -43.31 6.85 3.90
N HIS A 92 -43.28 5.65 4.48
CA HIS A 92 -42.40 4.58 4.02
C HIS A 92 -42.77 4.17 2.58
N PRO A 93 -41.81 4.15 1.62
CA PRO A 93 -42.15 4.01 0.21
C PRO A 93 -42.82 2.67 -0.16
N LEU A 94 -42.51 1.60 0.58
CA LEU A 94 -43.00 0.25 0.29
C LEU A 94 -44.19 -0.18 1.18
N THR A 95 -44.14 0.15 2.48
CA THR A 95 -45.18 -0.27 3.45
C THR A 95 -46.30 0.75 3.60
N GLN A 96 -46.11 1.99 3.15
CA GLN A 96 -47.03 3.12 3.30
C GLN A 96 -47.25 3.54 4.79
N GLN A 97 -46.47 3.02 5.70
CA GLN A 97 -46.50 3.40 7.12
C GLN A 97 -45.88 4.76 7.36
N GLN A 98 -46.34 5.47 8.40
CA GLN A 98 -45.78 6.75 8.81
C GLN A 98 -44.51 6.52 9.63
N VAL A 99 -43.41 7.12 9.20
CA VAL A 99 -42.08 7.03 9.82
C VAL A 99 -41.73 8.38 10.44
N PRO A 100 -41.40 8.46 11.75
CA PRO A 100 -41.06 9.71 12.42
C PRO A 100 -39.75 10.29 11.92
N VAL A 101 -39.71 11.63 11.81
CA VAL A 101 -38.54 12.41 11.40
C VAL A 101 -37.82 12.96 12.63
N TRP A 102 -36.53 12.73 12.74
CA TRP A 102 -35.65 13.25 13.80
C TRP A 102 -34.60 14.17 13.20
N VAL A 103 -34.14 15.16 13.95
CA VAL A 103 -32.89 15.88 13.65
C VAL A 103 -31.78 15.20 14.42
N GLY A 104 -30.71 14.81 13.73
CA GLY A 104 -29.55 14.14 14.31
C GLY A 104 -28.27 14.96 14.19
N ASN A 105 -27.50 15.10 15.28
CA ASN A 105 -26.19 15.79 15.29
C ASN A 105 -25.10 15.06 14.48
N TYR A 106 -25.41 13.90 13.94
CA TYR A 106 -24.50 13.00 13.20
C TYR A 106 -24.85 12.89 11.71
N VAL A 107 -25.89 13.57 11.24
CA VAL A 107 -26.30 13.58 9.84
C VAL A 107 -25.73 14.82 9.15
N LEU A 108 -25.04 14.61 8.02
CA LEU A 108 -24.42 15.69 7.24
C LEU A 108 -25.24 16.01 6.00
N MET A 109 -25.39 17.29 5.66
CA MET A 109 -26.04 17.72 4.41
C MET A 109 -25.35 17.22 3.15
N THR A 110 -24.04 16.96 3.21
CA THR A 110 -23.23 16.45 2.09
C THR A 110 -23.40 14.95 1.85
N TYR A 111 -24.13 14.25 2.71
CA TYR A 111 -24.36 12.81 2.57
C TYR A 111 -25.86 12.51 2.37
N GLY A 112 -26.19 11.79 1.30
CA GLY A 112 -27.55 11.28 1.07
C GLY A 112 -28.64 12.34 1.00
N ASP A 113 -28.37 13.51 0.43
CA ASP A 113 -29.29 14.65 0.41
C ASP A 113 -29.63 15.21 1.82
N GLY A 114 -28.74 14.98 2.81
CA GLY A 114 -28.93 15.46 4.19
C GLY A 114 -29.92 14.65 5.01
N ALA A 115 -30.25 13.44 4.61
CA ALA A 115 -31.15 12.54 5.32
C ALA A 115 -30.67 11.09 5.27
N VAL A 116 -30.95 10.34 6.31
CA VAL A 116 -30.62 8.91 6.42
C VAL A 116 -31.83 8.13 6.95
N MET A 117 -31.96 6.89 6.50
CA MET A 117 -32.91 5.93 7.08
C MET A 117 -32.29 5.33 8.35
N GLY A 118 -33.05 5.23 9.43
CA GLY A 118 -32.68 4.58 10.67
C GLY A 118 -33.15 3.13 10.69
N VAL A 119 -32.22 2.19 10.80
CA VAL A 119 -32.50 0.74 10.87
C VAL A 119 -31.86 0.14 12.11
N PRO A 120 -32.45 0.34 13.30
CA PRO A 120 -31.85 -0.03 14.57
C PRO A 120 -31.44 -1.49 14.72
N ALA A 121 -32.14 -2.40 14.05
CA ALA A 121 -31.80 -3.81 14.14
C ALA A 121 -30.51 -4.19 13.40
N HIS A 122 -30.02 -3.35 12.44
CA HIS A 122 -28.96 -3.70 11.50
C HIS A 122 -27.89 -2.61 11.30
N ASP A 123 -27.90 -1.56 12.12
CA ASP A 123 -26.84 -0.57 12.26
C ASP A 123 -26.60 -0.30 13.77
N GLU A 124 -25.34 -0.50 14.21
CA GLU A 124 -24.95 -0.37 15.62
C GLU A 124 -25.26 1.01 16.19
N ARG A 125 -25.11 2.04 15.37
CA ARG A 125 -25.31 3.43 15.78
C ARG A 125 -26.79 3.75 15.92
N ASP A 126 -27.60 3.21 15.00
CA ASP A 126 -29.06 3.35 15.05
C ASP A 126 -29.63 2.50 16.20
N PHE A 127 -29.01 1.36 16.51
CA PHE A 127 -29.36 0.55 17.67
C PHE A 127 -29.18 1.32 18.98
N ALA A 128 -28.00 1.92 19.18
CA ALA A 128 -27.72 2.75 20.35
C ALA A 128 -28.68 3.96 20.44
N PHE A 129 -28.95 4.60 19.32
CA PHE A 129 -29.90 5.71 19.23
C PHE A 129 -31.32 5.27 19.59
N ALA A 130 -31.79 4.17 19.03
CA ALA A 130 -33.12 3.63 19.33
C ALA A 130 -33.28 3.23 20.80
N LYS A 131 -32.25 2.64 21.43
CA LYS A 131 -32.23 2.35 22.88
C LYS A 131 -32.31 3.63 23.70
N LYS A 132 -31.54 4.67 23.36
CA LYS A 132 -31.54 5.98 24.06
C LYS A 132 -32.92 6.65 24.03
N TYR A 133 -33.54 6.66 22.85
CA TYR A 133 -34.79 7.37 22.61
C TYR A 133 -36.05 6.48 22.62
N ARG A 134 -35.89 5.19 22.95
CA ARG A 134 -36.98 4.18 23.04
C ARG A 134 -37.77 4.02 21.74
N LEU A 135 -37.04 4.02 20.60
CA LEU A 135 -37.61 3.74 19.30
C LEU A 135 -37.72 2.22 19.07
N GLU A 136 -38.60 1.85 18.17
CA GLU A 136 -38.78 0.45 17.79
C GLU A 136 -37.52 -0.12 17.13
N ILE A 137 -37.23 -1.42 17.40
CA ILE A 137 -36.14 -2.18 16.81
C ILE A 137 -36.73 -3.39 16.13
N GLN A 138 -36.81 -3.39 14.80
CA GLN A 138 -37.43 -4.43 13.99
C GLN A 138 -36.39 -5.24 13.23
N GLN A 139 -36.27 -6.52 13.60
CA GLN A 139 -35.37 -7.43 12.88
C GLN A 139 -35.89 -7.73 11.49
N VAL A 140 -35.03 -7.57 10.46
CA VAL A 140 -35.32 -7.87 9.05
C VAL A 140 -34.23 -8.71 8.37
N ILE A 141 -33.21 -9.13 9.11
CA ILE A 141 -32.15 -10.04 8.65
C ILE A 141 -31.93 -11.13 9.68
N ALA A 142 -31.74 -12.36 9.23
CA ALA A 142 -31.31 -13.49 10.05
C ALA A 142 -30.11 -14.21 9.42
N LYS A 143 -29.31 -14.91 10.23
CA LYS A 143 -28.25 -15.80 9.71
C LYS A 143 -28.86 -16.91 8.88
N ALA A 144 -28.28 -17.17 7.70
CA ALA A 144 -28.65 -18.33 6.90
C ALA A 144 -28.29 -19.61 7.68
N ALA A 145 -29.24 -20.55 7.78
CA ALA A 145 -28.97 -21.84 8.42
C ALA A 145 -27.87 -22.57 7.66
N THR A 146 -26.76 -22.87 8.32
CA THR A 146 -25.72 -23.73 7.76
C THR A 146 -26.25 -25.16 7.67
N HIS A 147 -26.73 -25.56 6.49
CA HIS A 147 -27.02 -26.95 6.18
C HIS A 147 -25.68 -27.70 6.12
N SER A 148 -25.36 -28.47 7.15
CA SER A 148 -24.36 -29.52 7.08
C SER A 148 -24.84 -30.56 6.06
N LYS A 149 -24.35 -30.49 4.81
CA LYS A 149 -24.55 -31.58 3.84
C LYS A 149 -23.75 -32.80 4.28
N SER A 150 -24.38 -33.69 5.06
CA SER A 150 -24.00 -35.10 5.10
C SER A 150 -24.60 -35.78 3.85
N GLY A 151 -23.83 -35.88 2.80
CA GLY A 151 -24.16 -36.63 1.58
C GLY A 151 -22.96 -37.47 1.17
N PRO A 152 -23.12 -38.64 0.51
CA PRO A 152 -22.14 -39.71 0.47
C PRO A 152 -20.96 -39.37 -0.46
N ARG A 153 -19.77 -39.85 -0.05
CA ARG A 153 -18.52 -39.82 -0.81
C ARG A 153 -18.69 -40.42 -2.20
N ALA A 154 -18.46 -39.64 -3.24
CA ALA A 154 -18.05 -40.15 -4.53
C ALA A 154 -16.56 -39.80 -4.73
N SER A 155 -15.78 -40.84 -4.97
CA SER A 155 -14.36 -40.84 -5.26
C SER A 155 -14.07 -40.17 -6.62
N GLY A 156 -13.01 -39.32 -6.67
CA GLY A 156 -12.45 -38.98 -7.97
C GLY A 156 -11.58 -37.71 -8.01
N LEU A 157 -10.27 -37.92 -7.91
CA LEU A 157 -9.18 -37.19 -8.54
C LEU A 157 -8.82 -35.76 -8.14
N ALA A 158 -7.64 -35.74 -7.57
CA ALA A 158 -6.71 -34.69 -7.21
C ALA A 158 -6.51 -33.52 -8.19
N ARG A 159 -6.27 -32.34 -7.63
CA ARG A 159 -5.06 -31.55 -7.94
C ARG A 159 -4.71 -30.64 -6.77
N SER A 160 -3.42 -30.68 -6.43
CA SER A 160 -2.60 -29.96 -5.49
C SER A 160 -2.56 -28.44 -5.77
N ASP A 161 -2.48 -27.63 -4.70
CA ASP A 161 -1.30 -26.84 -4.33
C ASP A 161 -1.58 -26.02 -3.06
N GLU A 162 -0.83 -26.37 -2.07
CA GLU A 162 0.06 -25.67 -1.14
C GLU A 162 -0.40 -24.38 -0.46
N GLY A 163 -0.26 -24.42 0.88
CA GLY A 163 -0.19 -23.25 1.75
C GLY A 163 -0.77 -23.54 3.15
N ALA A 164 -0.09 -24.42 3.93
CA ALA A 164 -0.48 -24.67 5.32
C ALA A 164 0.23 -23.72 6.27
N GLU A 165 -0.51 -22.85 6.95
CA GLU A 165 -0.08 -22.22 8.19
C GLU A 165 -0.59 -23.03 9.39
N VAL A 166 0.36 -23.40 10.23
CA VAL A 166 0.14 -24.18 11.45
C VAL A 166 -0.23 -23.22 12.57
N ALA A 167 -1.46 -23.28 13.07
CA ALA A 167 -1.87 -22.65 14.32
C ALA A 167 -1.80 -23.67 15.46
N ASN A 168 -1.04 -23.35 16.50
CA ASN A 168 -0.97 -24.11 17.75
C ASN A 168 -2.22 -23.89 18.62
N PRO A 169 -2.69 -24.90 19.35
CA PRO A 169 -3.88 -24.81 20.21
C PRO A 169 -3.55 -24.20 21.57
N VAL A 170 -4.29 -23.15 21.93
CA VAL A 170 -4.34 -22.66 23.31
C VAL A 170 -5.47 -23.38 24.05
N THR A 171 -5.12 -24.04 25.13
CA THR A 171 -6.05 -24.68 26.07
C THR A 171 -6.80 -23.62 26.89
N GLY A 172 -8.11 -23.53 26.75
CA GLY A 172 -9.00 -22.74 27.60
C GLY A 172 -10.15 -23.58 28.08
N GLY A 173 -10.48 -23.49 29.38
CA GLY A 173 -11.50 -24.22 30.07
C GLY A 173 -12.95 -23.88 29.64
N PRO A 174 -13.99 -24.58 30.21
CA PRO A 174 -15.31 -24.62 29.60
C PRO A 174 -16.12 -23.35 29.82
N ALA A 175 -16.39 -22.63 28.73
CA ALA A 175 -17.41 -21.58 28.70
C ALA A 175 -18.74 -22.17 28.22
N SER A 176 -19.79 -21.86 28.92
CA SER A 176 -21.16 -22.30 28.69
C SER A 176 -21.64 -21.87 27.29
N SER A 177 -22.03 -22.83 26.48
CA SER A 177 -22.66 -22.61 25.17
C SER A 177 -24.08 -22.06 25.34
N LYS A 178 -24.26 -20.74 25.24
CA LYS A 178 -25.49 -20.13 24.72
C LYS A 178 -25.29 -19.90 23.25
N SER A 179 -26.22 -20.34 22.42
CA SER A 179 -26.16 -20.21 20.96
C SER A 179 -26.14 -18.72 20.56
N ASP A 180 -25.02 -18.22 19.99
CA ASP A 180 -24.81 -16.86 19.48
C ASP A 180 -25.60 -16.53 18.19
N ALA A 181 -26.75 -17.15 17.95
CA ALA A 181 -27.46 -17.08 16.70
C ALA A 181 -28.86 -16.40 16.77
N GLU A 182 -29.34 -16.06 17.96
CA GLU A 182 -30.67 -15.48 18.11
C GLU A 182 -30.60 -13.96 18.26
N PHE A 183 -31.47 -13.24 17.51
CA PHE A 183 -31.56 -11.79 17.58
C PHE A 183 -32.14 -11.37 18.94
N SER A 184 -31.53 -10.35 19.56
CA SER A 184 -32.02 -9.75 20.82
C SER A 184 -31.91 -8.23 20.73
N THR A 185 -32.88 -7.56 21.31
CA THR A 185 -32.84 -6.10 21.47
C THR A 185 -32.12 -5.66 22.74
N ASP A 186 -31.60 -6.58 23.54
CA ASP A 186 -30.92 -6.25 24.81
C ASP A 186 -29.55 -5.67 24.61
N ALA A 187 -28.76 -6.27 23.68
CA ALA A 187 -27.41 -5.84 23.36
C ALA A 187 -27.12 -6.04 21.88
N TRP A 188 -26.32 -5.15 21.32
CA TRP A 188 -25.82 -5.25 19.95
C TRP A 188 -24.91 -6.48 19.78
N GLN A 189 -25.05 -7.14 18.64
CA GLN A 189 -24.14 -8.22 18.20
C GLN A 189 -23.61 -7.91 16.80
N ALA A 190 -22.30 -8.13 16.57
CA ALA A 190 -21.62 -7.75 15.33
C ALA A 190 -22.30 -8.32 14.06
N TRP A 191 -22.86 -9.55 14.13
CA TRP A 191 -23.51 -10.16 12.98
C TRP A 191 -24.79 -9.44 12.50
N TYR A 192 -25.38 -8.54 13.32
CA TYR A 192 -26.55 -7.75 12.91
C TYR A 192 -26.26 -6.87 11.72
N ALA A 193 -24.99 -6.49 11.51
CA ALA A 193 -24.51 -5.71 10.38
C ALA A 193 -23.98 -6.53 9.20
N ASP A 194 -23.94 -7.88 9.32
CA ASP A 194 -23.40 -8.75 8.26
C ASP A 194 -24.15 -8.58 6.93
N LYS A 195 -23.41 -8.80 5.84
CA LYS A 195 -23.95 -8.84 4.47
C LYS A 195 -23.84 -10.23 3.85
N GLU A 196 -22.94 -11.04 4.39
CA GLU A 196 -22.70 -12.40 3.93
C GLU A 196 -23.39 -13.41 4.84
N ASN A 197 -23.83 -14.53 4.26
CA ASN A 197 -24.51 -15.61 4.99
C ASN A 197 -25.73 -15.15 5.79
N ILE A 198 -26.46 -14.19 5.25
CA ILE A 198 -27.72 -13.67 5.81
C ILE A 198 -28.87 -13.84 4.82
N LEU A 199 -30.07 -13.88 5.36
CA LEU A 199 -31.33 -13.87 4.62
C LEU A 199 -32.27 -12.82 5.19
N CYS A 200 -33.04 -12.16 4.35
CA CYS A 200 -34.12 -11.28 4.77
C CYS A 200 -35.21 -12.08 5.48
N VAL A 201 -35.75 -11.53 6.56
CA VAL A 201 -36.89 -12.03 7.33
C VAL A 201 -37.79 -10.86 7.71
N ASN A 202 -39.05 -11.10 8.01
CA ASN A 202 -40.05 -10.04 8.33
C ASN A 202 -40.11 -8.92 7.28
N SER A 203 -39.74 -9.22 6.06
CA SER A 203 -39.63 -8.30 4.94
C SER A 203 -40.62 -8.58 3.82
N GLY A 204 -41.64 -9.40 4.07
CA GLY A 204 -42.70 -9.74 3.15
C GLY A 204 -42.21 -10.44 1.89
N LYS A 205 -42.39 -9.87 0.71
CA LYS A 205 -41.94 -10.49 -0.53
C LYS A 205 -40.41 -10.62 -0.69
N TYR A 206 -39.63 -9.99 0.16
CA TYR A 206 -38.16 -10.09 0.17
C TYR A 206 -37.64 -11.17 1.13
N ASP A 207 -38.55 -11.84 1.88
CA ASP A 207 -38.13 -12.90 2.81
C ASP A 207 -37.41 -14.03 2.08
N GLY A 208 -36.31 -14.51 2.68
CA GLY A 208 -35.46 -15.55 2.12
C GLY A 208 -34.45 -15.09 1.08
N LEU A 209 -34.47 -13.83 0.65
CA LEU A 209 -33.45 -13.29 -0.25
C LEU A 209 -32.16 -12.99 0.51
N ASN A 210 -31.02 -13.25 -0.13
CA ASN A 210 -29.72 -12.79 0.35
C ASN A 210 -29.56 -11.28 0.11
N HIS A 211 -28.49 -10.70 0.69
CA HIS A 211 -28.21 -9.26 0.61
C HIS A 211 -28.30 -8.70 -0.83
N GLU A 212 -27.58 -9.31 -1.79
CA GLU A 212 -27.51 -8.80 -3.16
C GLU A 212 -28.85 -8.89 -3.89
N SER A 213 -29.52 -10.03 -3.76
CA SER A 213 -30.84 -10.26 -4.36
C SER A 213 -31.89 -9.32 -3.78
N ALA A 214 -31.86 -9.09 -2.47
CA ALA A 214 -32.78 -8.17 -1.80
C ALA A 214 -32.55 -6.72 -2.22
N VAL A 215 -31.30 -6.25 -2.26
CA VAL A 215 -30.95 -4.90 -2.75
C VAL A 215 -31.45 -4.68 -4.17
N ASN A 216 -31.31 -5.69 -5.05
CA ASN A 216 -31.79 -5.62 -6.43
C ASN A 216 -33.32 -5.55 -6.49
N ALA A 217 -34.00 -6.45 -5.80
CA ALA A 217 -35.48 -6.50 -5.80
C ALA A 217 -36.11 -5.22 -5.21
N VAL A 218 -35.55 -4.70 -4.12
CA VAL A 218 -36.01 -3.44 -3.53
C VAL A 218 -35.79 -2.27 -4.48
N ALA A 219 -34.64 -2.21 -5.15
CA ALA A 219 -34.34 -1.14 -6.11
C ALA A 219 -35.32 -1.16 -7.29
N ASP A 220 -35.59 -2.34 -7.86
CA ASP A 220 -36.51 -2.51 -8.98
C ASP A 220 -37.97 -2.09 -8.63
N ASP A 221 -38.40 -2.40 -7.40
CA ASP A 221 -39.71 -1.94 -6.89
C ASP A 221 -39.77 -0.42 -6.70
N LEU A 222 -38.73 0.17 -6.12
CA LEU A 222 -38.66 1.61 -5.93
C LEU A 222 -38.59 2.37 -7.25
N GLU A 223 -37.94 1.83 -8.26
CA GLU A 223 -37.90 2.36 -9.63
C GLU A 223 -39.29 2.27 -10.29
N THR A 224 -39.97 1.14 -10.16
CA THR A 224 -41.33 0.94 -10.65
C THR A 224 -42.31 1.96 -10.04
N LEU A 225 -42.14 2.29 -8.75
CA LEU A 225 -42.97 3.28 -8.06
C LEU A 225 -42.54 4.74 -8.38
N GLY A 226 -41.48 4.96 -9.13
CA GLY A 226 -40.91 6.30 -9.38
C GLY A 226 -40.37 6.98 -8.12
N LEU A 227 -39.97 6.19 -7.12
CA LEU A 227 -39.52 6.64 -5.83
C LEU A 227 -38.03 6.38 -5.57
N GLY A 228 -37.33 5.64 -6.45
CA GLY A 228 -35.90 5.38 -6.25
C GLY A 228 -35.21 4.82 -7.47
N GLU A 229 -33.89 4.74 -7.39
CA GLU A 229 -33.02 4.22 -8.44
C GLU A 229 -31.74 3.64 -7.86
N LYS A 230 -31.11 2.68 -8.52
CA LYS A 230 -29.74 2.28 -8.23
C LYS A 230 -28.78 3.40 -8.62
N ARG A 231 -27.88 3.75 -7.74
CA ARG A 231 -26.90 4.82 -7.96
C ARG A 231 -25.51 4.43 -7.51
N ILE A 232 -24.53 4.77 -8.33
CA ILE A 232 -23.13 4.73 -7.92
C ILE A 232 -22.81 6.09 -7.32
N GLN A 233 -22.52 6.09 -6.03
CA GLN A 233 -22.02 7.28 -5.35
C GLN A 233 -20.54 7.11 -5.06
N PHE A 234 -19.72 8.04 -5.53
CA PHE A 234 -18.30 8.05 -5.23
C PHE A 234 -18.10 8.67 -3.85
N ARG A 235 -17.35 7.99 -2.98
CA ARG A 235 -16.96 8.50 -1.65
C ARG A 235 -15.69 9.33 -1.75
N LEU A 236 -15.61 10.21 -2.72
CA LEU A 236 -14.54 11.17 -2.86
C LEU A 236 -15.07 12.53 -2.43
N ARG A 237 -14.39 13.17 -1.47
CA ARG A 237 -14.71 14.52 -1.03
C ARG A 237 -14.08 15.53 -1.98
N ASP A 238 -14.69 16.70 -2.05
CA ASP A 238 -14.10 17.82 -2.76
C ASP A 238 -12.75 18.18 -2.15
N TRP A 239 -11.80 18.48 -3.01
CA TRP A 239 -10.51 18.99 -2.57
C TRP A 239 -10.61 20.49 -2.32
N GLY A 240 -10.78 20.88 -1.07
CA GLY A 240 -10.69 22.28 -0.64
C GLY A 240 -9.24 22.75 -0.75
N ILE A 241 -8.94 23.58 -1.74
CA ILE A 241 -7.57 24.01 -2.05
C ILE A 241 -7.10 25.19 -1.21
N SER A 242 -8.00 25.96 -0.62
CA SER A 242 -7.70 27.18 0.15
C SER A 242 -7.06 26.85 1.50
N ARG A 243 -5.98 27.54 1.85
CA ARG A 243 -5.28 27.43 3.14
C ARG A 243 -5.03 28.82 3.74
N GLN A 244 -5.37 28.99 5.01
CA GLN A 244 -5.09 30.19 5.79
C GLN A 244 -3.62 30.19 6.23
N ARG A 245 -2.72 30.12 5.26
CA ARG A 245 -1.27 30.06 5.48
C ARG A 245 -0.56 31.10 4.64
N TYR A 246 0.48 31.69 5.22
CA TYR A 246 1.34 32.64 4.50
C TYR A 246 2.07 31.98 3.34
N TRP A 247 2.69 30.83 3.58
CA TRP A 247 3.49 30.14 2.56
C TRP A 247 2.64 29.20 1.71
N GLY A 248 2.69 29.40 0.41
CA GLY A 248 1.99 28.64 -0.62
C GLY A 248 1.75 29.48 -1.86
N THR A 249 1.24 28.88 -2.93
CA THR A 249 0.87 29.60 -4.14
C THR A 249 -0.32 30.52 -3.87
N PRO A 250 -0.23 31.84 -4.04
CA PRO A 250 -1.34 32.76 -3.82
C PRO A 250 -2.53 32.47 -4.72
N ILE A 251 -3.72 32.56 -4.18
CA ILE A 251 -4.95 32.47 -4.96
C ILE A 251 -5.19 33.82 -5.68
N PRO A 252 -5.22 33.86 -7.04
CA PRO A 252 -5.21 35.11 -7.79
C PRO A 252 -6.62 35.73 -7.90
N ILE A 253 -7.25 36.04 -6.75
CA ILE A 253 -8.60 36.63 -6.66
C ILE A 253 -8.53 37.95 -5.91
N ILE A 254 -9.39 38.89 -6.31
CA ILE A 254 -9.61 40.19 -5.69
C ILE A 254 -11.08 40.27 -5.31
N HIS A 255 -11.37 40.56 -4.03
CA HIS A 255 -12.71 40.77 -3.50
C HIS A 255 -13.13 42.21 -3.60
N CYS A 256 -14.05 42.52 -4.47
CA CYS A 256 -14.63 43.86 -4.67
C CYS A 256 -16.06 43.92 -4.12
N LYS A 257 -16.39 44.94 -3.38
CA LYS A 257 -17.75 45.09 -2.81
C LYS A 257 -18.85 45.20 -3.87
N ASP A 258 -18.53 45.78 -5.02
CA ASP A 258 -19.51 46.03 -6.09
C ASP A 258 -19.48 44.94 -7.19
N CYS A 259 -18.30 44.33 -7.44
CA CYS A 259 -18.10 43.37 -8.53
C CYS A 259 -18.03 41.91 -8.06
N GLY A 260 -18.00 41.68 -6.75
CA GLY A 260 -17.81 40.36 -6.17
C GLY A 260 -16.35 39.87 -6.31
N GLU A 261 -16.16 38.60 -6.58
CA GLU A 261 -14.87 37.97 -6.79
C GLU A 261 -14.39 38.23 -8.22
N VAL A 262 -13.22 38.84 -8.36
CA VAL A 262 -12.65 39.25 -9.64
C VAL A 262 -11.25 38.62 -9.76
N PRO A 263 -10.95 37.86 -10.84
CA PRO A 263 -9.62 37.33 -11.08
C PRO A 263 -8.59 38.45 -11.27
N VAL A 264 -7.37 38.22 -10.80
CA VAL A 264 -6.21 39.06 -11.14
C VAL A 264 -5.97 38.94 -12.65
N PRO A 265 -5.82 40.08 -13.37
CA PRO A 265 -5.54 40.05 -14.81
C PRO A 265 -4.24 39.31 -15.13
N GLU A 266 -4.18 38.60 -16.25
CA GLU A 266 -3.01 37.81 -16.67
C GLU A 266 -1.71 38.64 -16.70
N LYS A 267 -1.79 39.90 -17.16
CA LYS A 267 -0.65 40.82 -17.18
C LYS A 267 -0.06 41.17 -15.80
N ASP A 268 -0.83 40.93 -14.73
CA ASP A 268 -0.45 41.24 -13.36
C ASP A 268 -0.08 39.93 -12.58
N LEU A 269 0.02 38.78 -13.28
CA LEU A 269 0.51 37.53 -12.74
C LEU A 269 2.04 37.41 -12.92
N PRO A 270 2.72 36.72 -12.02
CA PRO A 270 2.21 36.02 -10.82
C PRO A 270 1.91 36.99 -9.68
N VAL A 271 0.97 36.62 -8.80
CA VAL A 271 0.81 37.29 -7.49
C VAL A 271 2.00 36.89 -6.62
N VAL A 272 2.83 37.88 -6.25
CA VAL A 272 4.05 37.63 -5.48
C VAL A 272 3.79 37.83 -3.99
N LEU A 273 4.22 36.87 -3.15
CA LEU A 273 4.17 36.99 -1.70
C LEU A 273 5.24 37.97 -1.19
N PRO A 274 4.93 38.79 -0.19
CA PRO A 274 5.95 39.57 0.53
C PRO A 274 6.97 38.62 1.20
N GLU A 275 8.26 38.87 1.05
CA GLU A 275 9.32 38.03 1.62
C GLU A 275 9.74 38.45 3.04
N ASP A 276 9.32 39.63 3.47
CA ASP A 276 9.70 40.28 4.73
C ASP A 276 8.72 40.06 5.90
N LEU A 277 7.72 39.19 5.72
CA LEU A 277 6.74 38.92 6.75
C LEU A 277 7.24 37.84 7.72
N VAL A 278 7.09 38.14 9.02
CA VAL A 278 7.42 37.19 10.09
C VAL A 278 6.11 36.72 10.76
N PRO A 279 5.83 35.39 10.75
CA PRO A 279 4.70 34.86 11.50
C PRO A 279 4.88 35.05 13.01
N ASP A 280 3.87 35.64 13.65
CA ASP A 280 3.85 35.92 15.08
C ASP A 280 2.94 34.99 15.90
N GLY A 281 2.41 33.95 15.27
CA GLY A 281 1.50 33.00 15.89
C GLY A 281 0.04 33.47 15.98
N SER A 282 -0.28 34.69 15.56
CA SER A 282 -1.63 35.27 15.65
C SER A 282 -2.39 35.23 14.31
N GLY A 283 -2.27 34.16 13.57
CA GLY A 283 -2.95 33.94 12.28
C GLY A 283 -2.07 34.21 11.07
N ASN A 284 -2.69 34.30 9.88
CA ASN A 284 -1.99 34.51 8.62
C ASN A 284 -1.43 35.95 8.54
N PRO A 285 -0.08 36.14 8.44
CA PRO A 285 0.52 37.48 8.38
C PRO A 285 0.07 38.30 7.16
N LEU A 286 -0.33 37.69 6.06
CA LEU A 286 -0.88 38.39 4.90
C LEU A 286 -2.12 39.24 5.23
N ASN A 287 -2.91 38.84 6.24
CA ASN A 287 -4.06 39.57 6.68
C ASN A 287 -3.71 40.90 7.38
N LYS A 288 -2.43 41.11 7.72
CA LYS A 288 -1.92 42.30 8.42
C LYS A 288 -1.09 43.20 7.51
N ASP A 289 -0.68 42.74 6.33
CA ASP A 289 0.12 43.52 5.39
C ASP A 289 -0.78 44.31 4.43
N GLU A 290 -0.96 45.58 4.73
CA GLU A 290 -1.76 46.49 3.89
C GLU A 290 -1.21 46.64 2.46
N ARG A 291 0.12 46.44 2.23
CA ARG A 291 0.75 46.50 0.92
C ARG A 291 0.26 45.35 0.02
N PHE A 292 0.02 44.17 0.64
CA PHE A 292 -0.50 43.01 -0.05
C PHE A 292 -2.03 43.06 -0.19
N LEU A 293 -2.73 43.50 0.87
CA LEU A 293 -4.18 43.48 0.94
C LEU A 293 -4.87 44.47 0.02
N LYS A 294 -4.41 45.75 0.06
CA LYS A 294 -5.08 46.85 -0.62
C LYS A 294 -4.75 46.87 -2.09
N VAL A 295 -5.75 46.72 -2.92
CA VAL A 295 -5.63 46.78 -4.39
C VAL A 295 -6.85 47.46 -4.98
N ASP A 296 -6.73 47.98 -6.20
CA ASP A 296 -7.87 48.44 -6.94
C ASP A 296 -8.51 47.29 -7.73
N CYS A 297 -9.85 47.30 -7.77
CA CYS A 297 -10.58 46.31 -8.56
C CYS A 297 -10.27 46.45 -10.06
N PRO A 298 -9.77 45.43 -10.74
CA PRO A 298 -9.44 45.55 -12.17
C PRO A 298 -10.67 45.75 -13.07
N LYS A 299 -11.88 45.47 -12.56
CA LYS A 299 -13.12 45.62 -13.32
C LYS A 299 -13.76 47.02 -13.17
N CYS A 300 -13.71 47.64 -12.01
CA CYS A 300 -14.40 48.91 -11.75
C CYS A 300 -13.49 50.03 -11.21
N GLY A 301 -12.19 49.75 -10.94
CA GLY A 301 -11.21 50.74 -10.44
C GLY A 301 -11.46 51.19 -8.96
N LYS A 302 -12.41 50.61 -8.26
CA LYS A 302 -12.68 50.99 -6.85
C LYS A 302 -11.77 50.20 -5.91
N PRO A 303 -11.50 50.76 -4.69
CA PRO A 303 -10.73 50.03 -3.67
C PRO A 303 -11.33 48.65 -3.37
N ALA A 304 -10.47 47.66 -3.37
CA ALA A 304 -10.80 46.24 -3.18
C ALA A 304 -9.75 45.56 -2.29
N ARG A 305 -9.95 44.29 -1.99
CA ARG A 305 -9.06 43.50 -1.15
C ARG A 305 -8.58 42.29 -1.90
N ARG A 306 -7.26 42.04 -1.88
CA ARG A 306 -6.68 40.80 -2.40
C ARG A 306 -7.02 39.60 -1.49
N GLU A 307 -7.19 38.44 -2.09
CA GLU A 307 -7.26 37.16 -1.37
C GLU A 307 -5.95 36.90 -0.62
N THR A 308 -6.05 36.46 0.62
CA THR A 308 -4.90 36.17 1.51
C THR A 308 -4.68 34.69 1.75
N ASP A 309 -5.61 33.86 1.35
CA ASP A 309 -5.42 32.42 1.36
C ASP A 309 -4.44 32.01 0.27
N THR A 310 -3.64 31.01 0.56
CA THR A 310 -2.77 30.36 -0.41
C THR A 310 -3.32 28.99 -0.77
N MET A 311 -2.87 28.43 -1.88
CA MET A 311 -3.28 27.10 -2.29
C MET A 311 -2.59 26.03 -1.42
N ASP A 312 -3.28 24.91 -1.24
CA ASP A 312 -2.71 23.70 -0.67
C ASP A 312 -1.42 23.33 -1.41
N THR A 313 -0.35 23.03 -0.68
CA THR A 313 0.95 22.64 -1.26
C THR A 313 0.88 21.35 -2.09
N PHE A 314 -0.18 20.54 -1.94
CA PHE A 314 -0.43 19.43 -2.86
C PHE A 314 -0.72 19.88 -4.30
N ILE A 315 -1.11 21.12 -4.54
CA ILE A 315 -1.23 21.65 -5.90
C ILE A 315 0.15 21.68 -6.58
N ASP A 316 1.14 22.25 -5.91
CA ASP A 316 2.51 22.31 -6.43
C ASP A 316 3.09 20.89 -6.61
N SER A 317 2.89 20.02 -5.64
CA SER A 317 3.37 18.64 -5.71
C SER A 317 2.64 17.80 -6.77
N SER A 318 1.47 18.24 -7.23
CA SER A 318 0.68 17.50 -8.22
C SER A 318 1.21 17.60 -9.65
N TRP A 319 2.15 18.56 -9.93
CA TRP A 319 2.67 18.74 -11.27
C TRP A 319 4.15 19.17 -11.34
N TYR A 320 4.87 19.23 -10.22
CA TYR A 320 6.29 19.65 -10.17
C TYR A 320 7.17 18.90 -11.16
N TYR A 321 6.92 17.61 -11.37
CA TYR A 321 7.65 16.77 -12.32
C TYR A 321 7.43 17.21 -13.77
N MET A 322 6.27 17.78 -14.11
CA MET A 322 6.02 18.39 -15.40
C MET A 322 6.81 19.71 -15.53
N ARG A 323 6.90 20.48 -14.45
CA ARG A 323 7.71 21.69 -14.41
C ARG A 323 9.19 21.40 -14.61
N TYR A 324 9.70 20.27 -14.12
CA TYR A 324 11.08 19.85 -14.35
C TYR A 324 11.41 19.59 -15.81
N CYS A 325 10.43 19.30 -16.67
CA CYS A 325 10.64 19.18 -18.10
C CYS A 325 10.93 20.54 -18.78
N SER A 326 10.51 21.64 -18.15
CA SER A 326 10.62 23.01 -18.69
C SER A 326 10.97 24.02 -17.58
N PRO A 327 12.11 23.87 -16.88
CA PRO A 327 12.43 24.66 -15.67
C PRO A 327 12.65 26.16 -15.96
N ASP A 328 13.01 26.51 -17.17
CA ASP A 328 13.27 27.87 -17.69
C ASP A 328 12.05 28.52 -18.36
N GLN A 329 10.89 27.87 -18.32
CA GLN A 329 9.65 28.46 -18.83
C GLN A 329 9.06 29.43 -17.79
N HIS A 330 8.85 30.70 -18.18
CA HIS A 330 8.36 31.76 -17.30
C HIS A 330 6.95 32.25 -17.66
N ASP A 331 6.48 31.98 -18.87
CA ASP A 331 5.20 32.50 -19.38
C ASP A 331 4.05 31.51 -19.29
N ALA A 332 4.35 30.20 -19.07
CA ALA A 332 3.36 29.12 -18.98
C ALA A 332 3.75 28.06 -17.95
N MET A 333 2.79 27.24 -17.53
CA MET A 333 3.04 26.13 -16.61
C MET A 333 3.97 25.09 -17.22
N VAL A 334 3.74 24.73 -18.49
CA VAL A 334 4.45 23.69 -19.24
C VAL A 334 4.63 24.12 -20.70
N ASP A 335 5.51 23.46 -21.45
CA ASP A 335 5.65 23.62 -22.88
C ASP A 335 5.79 22.28 -23.61
N GLN A 336 6.10 22.30 -24.90
CA GLN A 336 6.19 21.12 -25.76
C GLN A 336 7.22 20.07 -25.30
N ARG A 337 8.17 20.41 -24.43
CA ARG A 337 9.13 19.44 -23.86
C ARG A 337 8.43 18.38 -23.01
N ASN A 338 7.26 18.70 -22.45
CA ASN A 338 6.41 17.74 -21.76
C ASN A 338 5.89 16.63 -22.69
N ASP A 339 5.65 16.90 -23.97
CA ASP A 339 5.22 15.87 -24.93
C ASP A 339 6.30 14.80 -25.17
N TYR A 340 7.58 15.15 -24.94
CA TYR A 340 8.71 14.20 -25.05
C TYR A 340 8.99 13.44 -23.76
N TRP A 341 9.00 14.14 -22.60
CA TRP A 341 9.43 13.55 -21.34
C TRP A 341 8.30 12.84 -20.58
N MET A 342 7.05 13.17 -20.86
CA MET A 342 5.89 12.64 -20.15
C MET A 342 5.05 11.70 -21.04
N PRO A 343 4.36 10.70 -20.49
CA PRO A 343 4.31 10.36 -19.07
C PRO A 343 5.64 9.82 -18.54
N MET A 344 5.89 10.00 -17.24
CA MET A 344 7.11 9.55 -16.58
C MET A 344 7.24 8.03 -16.63
N ASP A 345 8.43 7.50 -17.00
CA ASP A 345 8.66 6.07 -17.19
C ASP A 345 8.49 5.26 -15.91
N GLN A 346 9.00 5.79 -14.79
CA GLN A 346 8.92 5.15 -13.48
C GLN A 346 8.74 6.21 -12.39
N TYR A 347 7.76 6.03 -11.53
CA TYR A 347 7.55 6.84 -10.34
C TYR A 347 7.58 5.97 -9.09
N ILE A 348 8.34 6.36 -8.06
CA ILE A 348 8.58 5.58 -6.86
C ILE A 348 8.28 6.44 -5.64
N GLY A 349 7.49 5.93 -4.70
CA GLY A 349 7.16 6.63 -3.46
C GLY A 349 6.45 5.72 -2.45
N GLY A 350 6.23 6.24 -1.23
CA GLY A 350 5.57 5.50 -0.18
C GLY A 350 4.08 5.27 -0.45
N ILE A 351 3.56 4.14 0.00
CA ILE A 351 2.15 3.76 -0.16
C ILE A 351 1.18 4.75 0.51
N GLU A 352 1.63 5.48 1.53
CA GLU A 352 0.83 6.50 2.22
C GLU A 352 0.35 7.63 1.29
N HIS A 353 1.04 7.83 0.17
CA HIS A 353 0.66 8.84 -0.82
C HIS A 353 -0.43 8.38 -1.80
N ALA A 354 -0.88 7.13 -1.72
CA ALA A 354 -1.89 6.59 -2.65
C ALA A 354 -3.20 7.39 -2.65
N VAL A 355 -3.64 7.83 -1.47
CA VAL A 355 -4.88 8.62 -1.27
C VAL A 355 -4.62 10.13 -1.11
N LEU A 356 -3.39 10.58 -1.26
CA LEU A 356 -2.98 11.99 -1.16
C LEU A 356 -2.31 12.43 -2.47
N HIS A 357 -0.98 12.58 -2.46
CA HIS A 357 -0.20 13.08 -3.60
C HIS A 357 -0.49 12.33 -4.92
N LEU A 358 -0.54 11.01 -4.93
CA LEU A 358 -0.76 10.24 -6.15
C LEU A 358 -2.16 10.45 -6.73
N LEU A 359 -3.17 10.56 -5.87
CA LEU A 359 -4.54 10.87 -6.28
C LEU A 359 -4.60 12.27 -6.91
N TYR A 360 -4.01 13.27 -6.24
CA TYR A 360 -4.01 14.65 -6.72
C TYR A 360 -3.19 14.82 -7.99
N ALA A 361 -2.03 14.15 -8.12
CA ALA A 361 -1.22 14.18 -9.34
C ALA A 361 -1.99 13.66 -10.56
N ARG A 362 -2.73 12.55 -10.40
CA ARG A 362 -3.58 12.00 -11.45
C ARG A 362 -4.75 12.93 -11.80
N PHE A 363 -5.42 13.47 -10.79
CA PHE A 363 -6.50 14.43 -10.97
C PHE A 363 -6.01 15.69 -11.70
N TRP A 364 -4.90 16.26 -11.25
CA TRP A 364 -4.31 17.46 -11.82
C TRP A 364 -3.89 17.25 -13.28
N THR A 365 -3.30 16.11 -13.61
CA THR A 365 -2.97 15.72 -14.99
C THR A 365 -4.20 15.74 -15.89
N LYS A 366 -5.33 15.20 -15.41
CA LYS A 366 -6.58 15.18 -16.18
C LYS A 366 -7.16 16.59 -16.37
N VAL A 367 -7.08 17.45 -15.35
CA VAL A 367 -7.45 18.87 -15.48
C VAL A 367 -6.59 19.56 -16.52
N MET A 368 -5.25 19.43 -16.46
CA MET A 368 -4.33 20.02 -17.42
C MET A 368 -4.57 19.53 -18.86
N ARG A 369 -4.91 18.24 -19.02
CA ARG A 369 -5.31 17.68 -20.31
C ARG A 369 -6.61 18.32 -20.82
N ASP A 370 -7.63 18.40 -19.97
CA ASP A 370 -8.95 18.89 -20.35
C ASP A 370 -8.95 20.38 -20.75
N ILE A 371 -8.03 21.16 -20.14
CA ILE A 371 -7.80 22.57 -20.56
C ILE A 371 -6.74 22.71 -21.67
N GLY A 372 -6.22 21.60 -22.22
CA GLY A 372 -5.34 21.60 -23.38
C GLY A 372 -3.87 21.87 -23.11
N LEU A 373 -3.40 21.82 -21.87
CA LEU A 373 -1.99 22.07 -21.52
C LEU A 373 -1.09 20.84 -21.75
N VAL A 374 -1.64 19.64 -21.63
CA VAL A 374 -0.92 18.37 -21.86
C VAL A 374 -1.78 17.41 -22.68
N LYS A 375 -1.16 16.38 -23.30
CA LYS A 375 -1.85 15.44 -24.20
C LYS A 375 -2.03 14.03 -23.60
N PHE A 376 -1.42 13.73 -22.47
CA PHE A 376 -1.46 12.42 -21.84
C PHE A 376 -2.52 12.35 -20.72
N ASN A 377 -2.99 11.13 -20.42
CA ASN A 377 -4.08 10.88 -19.48
C ASN A 377 -3.61 10.56 -18.05
N GLU A 378 -2.42 9.99 -17.91
CA GLU A 378 -1.84 9.58 -16.65
C GLU A 378 -0.41 10.12 -16.54
N PRO A 379 0.01 10.58 -15.37
CA PRO A 379 1.34 11.17 -15.22
C PRO A 379 2.47 10.16 -15.22
N PHE A 380 2.19 8.88 -14.89
CA PHE A 380 3.18 7.83 -14.69
C PHE A 380 2.83 6.60 -15.53
N SER A 381 3.82 6.07 -16.28
CA SER A 381 3.70 4.82 -17.03
C SER A 381 3.79 3.62 -16.09
N ASN A 382 4.72 3.68 -15.13
CA ASN A 382 4.88 2.67 -14.09
C ASN A 382 4.93 3.34 -12.71
N LEU A 383 4.17 2.82 -11.77
CA LEU A 383 4.14 3.26 -10.39
C LEU A 383 4.62 2.14 -9.47
N LEU A 384 5.62 2.42 -8.65
CA LEU A 384 6.07 1.54 -7.58
C LEU A 384 5.76 2.20 -6.23
N THR A 385 4.81 1.63 -5.50
CA THR A 385 4.50 2.06 -4.13
C THR A 385 5.33 1.25 -3.14
N GLN A 386 6.17 1.95 -2.38
CA GLN A 386 7.08 1.33 -1.42
C GLN A 386 6.36 1.03 -0.11
N GLY A 387 6.72 -0.11 0.49
CA GLY A 387 6.31 -0.47 1.84
C GLY A 387 6.87 0.50 2.89
N MET A 388 6.31 0.47 4.07
CA MET A 388 6.75 1.31 5.19
C MET A 388 8.00 0.75 5.84
N VAL A 389 8.86 1.64 6.37
CA VAL A 389 9.95 1.26 7.25
C VAL A 389 9.45 1.28 8.69
N LEU A 390 9.58 0.15 9.38
CA LEU A 390 9.20 -0.02 10.77
C LEU A 390 10.42 -0.07 11.66
N ASN A 391 10.24 0.38 12.90
CA ASN A 391 11.23 0.22 13.96
C ASN A 391 10.53 0.08 15.32
N GLU A 392 11.25 -0.41 16.29
CA GLU A 392 10.77 -0.51 17.65
C GLU A 392 10.47 0.86 18.25
N THR A 393 9.56 0.90 19.22
CA THR A 393 9.17 2.11 19.92
C THR A 393 9.33 1.94 21.42
N TYR A 394 9.88 2.98 22.08
CA TYR A 394 10.10 3.00 23.51
C TYR A 394 9.56 4.30 24.12
N TYR A 395 8.88 4.21 25.26
CA TYR A 395 8.30 5.39 25.88
C TYR A 395 8.20 5.27 27.40
N ARG A 396 8.06 6.42 28.06
CA ARG A 396 7.57 6.53 29.43
C ARG A 396 6.25 7.26 29.45
N GLU A 397 5.38 6.90 30.38
CA GLU A 397 4.07 7.53 30.54
C GLU A 397 4.03 8.27 31.88
N ASP A 398 3.60 9.53 31.87
CA ASP A 398 3.41 10.30 33.09
C ASP A 398 2.08 9.97 33.79
N GLN A 399 1.85 10.54 34.98
CA GLN A 399 0.63 10.32 35.75
C GLN A 399 -0.64 10.81 35.03
N ALA A 400 -0.50 11.65 34.02
CA ALA A 400 -1.61 12.16 33.19
C ALA A 400 -1.81 11.37 31.90
N GLY A 401 -1.09 10.25 31.71
CA GLY A 401 -1.19 9.40 30.53
C GLY A 401 -0.44 9.93 29.31
N ARG A 402 0.40 10.98 29.45
CA ARG A 402 1.17 11.52 28.32
C ARG A 402 2.45 10.71 28.13
N LYS A 403 2.72 10.35 26.87
CA LYS A 403 3.87 9.54 26.47
C LYS A 403 5.05 10.40 26.03
N THR A 404 6.22 10.13 26.61
CA THR A 404 7.51 10.66 26.15
C THR A 404 8.23 9.53 25.43
N TRP A 405 8.55 9.75 24.14
CA TRP A 405 9.15 8.74 23.27
C TRP A 405 10.66 8.89 23.21
N PHE A 406 11.37 7.78 23.27
CA PHE A 406 12.84 7.71 23.22
C PHE A 406 13.30 7.02 21.94
N ASN A 407 14.44 7.47 21.40
CA ASN A 407 15.01 6.84 20.22
C ASN A 407 15.53 5.43 20.56
N PRO A 408 15.28 4.41 19.72
CA PRO A 408 15.81 3.07 19.97
C PRO A 408 17.31 3.00 20.19
N SER A 409 18.10 3.89 19.58
CA SER A 409 19.56 3.98 19.78
C SER A 409 19.98 4.42 21.19
N GLU A 410 19.06 5.00 21.97
CA GLU A 410 19.29 5.47 23.35
C GLU A 410 18.83 4.45 24.39
N VAL A 411 18.29 3.29 23.95
CA VAL A 411 17.67 2.30 24.81
C VAL A 411 18.48 1.00 24.81
N GLU A 412 18.78 0.50 25.99
CA GLU A 412 19.38 -0.80 26.20
C GLU A 412 18.30 -1.83 26.50
N VAL A 413 18.28 -2.93 25.71
CA VAL A 413 17.29 -3.98 25.82
C VAL A 413 17.91 -5.25 26.37
N GLU A 414 17.29 -5.82 27.39
CA GLU A 414 17.68 -7.11 27.96
C GLU A 414 16.86 -8.23 27.29
N PHE A 415 17.53 -9.33 26.98
CA PHE A 415 16.92 -10.48 26.31
C PHE A 415 16.97 -11.72 27.20
N ASP A 416 15.95 -12.57 27.10
CA ASP A 416 15.95 -13.90 27.74
C ASP A 416 16.88 -14.89 26.99
N ASP A 417 17.04 -16.08 27.55
CA ASP A 417 17.83 -17.17 26.95
C ASP A 417 17.32 -17.61 25.56
N LYS A 418 16.12 -17.21 25.16
CA LYS A 418 15.50 -17.48 23.87
C LYS A 418 15.58 -16.27 22.91
N GLY A 419 16.28 -15.21 23.30
CA GLY A 419 16.45 -13.99 22.50
C GLY A 419 15.21 -13.11 22.43
N ARG A 420 14.26 -13.22 23.38
CA ARG A 420 13.07 -12.36 23.45
C ARG A 420 13.34 -11.18 24.38
N PRO A 421 12.98 -9.93 24.00
CA PRO A 421 13.16 -8.79 24.86
C PRO A 421 12.29 -8.93 26.13
N VAL A 422 12.89 -8.71 27.28
CA VAL A 422 12.20 -8.84 28.60
C VAL A 422 12.14 -7.50 29.33
N GLN A 423 13.13 -6.66 29.18
CA GLN A 423 13.21 -5.36 29.84
C GLN A 423 13.99 -4.37 28.97
N ALA A 424 13.68 -3.09 29.13
CA ALA A 424 14.36 -2.02 28.40
C ALA A 424 14.61 -0.82 29.34
N HIS A 425 15.78 -0.20 29.22
CA HIS A 425 16.21 0.94 30.04
C HIS A 425 16.80 2.03 29.14
N LEU A 426 16.56 3.28 29.50
CA LEU A 426 17.20 4.40 28.83
C LEU A 426 18.66 4.48 29.26
N ALA A 427 19.61 4.42 28.32
CA ALA A 427 21.06 4.40 28.62
C ALA A 427 21.56 5.62 29.40
N SER A 428 20.93 6.78 29.24
CA SER A 428 21.37 8.03 29.87
C SER A 428 21.07 8.10 31.37
N ASP A 429 20.01 7.42 31.85
CA ASP A 429 19.58 7.52 33.26
C ASP A 429 19.35 6.15 33.93
N GLY A 430 19.49 5.05 33.19
CA GLY A 430 19.31 3.68 33.69
C GLY A 430 17.88 3.35 34.12
N GLN A 431 16.91 4.24 33.89
CA GLN A 431 15.54 4.02 34.30
C GLN A 431 14.75 3.21 33.25
N PRO A 432 13.77 2.40 33.69
CA PRO A 432 13.01 1.57 32.76
C PRO A 432 12.18 2.38 31.77
N VAL A 433 12.05 1.86 30.56
CA VAL A 433 11.15 2.33 29.51
C VAL A 433 10.19 1.21 29.10
N LEU A 434 9.01 1.58 28.67
CA LEU A 434 8.01 0.65 28.16
C LEU A 434 8.27 0.39 26.67
N MET A 435 8.16 -0.89 26.28
CA MET A 435 8.24 -1.31 24.88
C MET A 435 6.87 -1.14 24.23
N GLY A 436 6.78 -0.28 23.21
CA GLY A 436 5.53 0.02 22.49
C GLY A 436 5.28 -0.87 21.27
N GLY A 437 6.25 -1.78 20.98
CA GLY A 437 6.20 -2.64 19.78
C GLY A 437 6.77 -1.98 18.52
N THR A 438 6.79 -2.75 17.43
CA THR A 438 7.31 -2.31 16.14
C THR A 438 6.24 -1.50 15.40
N GLU A 439 6.56 -0.25 15.06
CA GLU A 439 5.65 0.66 14.40
C GLU A 439 6.34 1.42 13.24
N LYS A 440 5.54 2.04 12.37
CA LYS A 440 6.06 2.93 11.33
C LYS A 440 6.97 3.99 11.92
N MET A 441 8.15 4.19 11.31
CA MET A 441 9.05 5.28 11.69
C MET A 441 8.35 6.64 11.56
N ALA A 442 8.30 7.39 12.65
CA ALA A 442 7.66 8.70 12.71
C ALA A 442 8.38 9.64 13.68
N LYS A 443 8.46 10.93 13.33
CA LYS A 443 9.05 11.96 14.23
C LYS A 443 8.31 12.03 15.56
N SER A 444 6.99 11.85 15.56
CA SER A 444 6.16 11.89 16.76
C SER A 444 6.42 10.73 17.73
N LYS A 445 7.03 9.64 17.26
CA LYS A 445 7.40 8.47 18.07
C LYS A 445 8.89 8.37 18.33
N ASN A 446 9.68 9.27 17.77
CA ASN A 446 11.14 9.31 17.90
C ASN A 446 11.83 7.96 17.59
N ASN A 447 11.24 7.15 16.68
CA ASN A 447 11.76 5.83 16.33
C ASN A 447 12.45 5.79 14.96
N GLY A 448 12.82 6.95 14.41
CA GLY A 448 13.60 7.06 13.18
C GLY A 448 15.08 6.75 13.40
N ILE A 449 15.75 6.32 12.33
CA ILE A 449 17.21 6.16 12.29
C ILE A 449 17.82 7.41 11.66
N ASP A 450 18.86 7.94 12.28
CA ASP A 450 19.66 9.02 11.69
C ASP A 450 20.56 8.44 10.58
N PRO A 451 20.33 8.79 9.31
CA PRO A 451 21.16 8.30 8.22
C PRO A 451 22.64 8.73 8.35
N GLN A 452 22.93 9.90 8.91
CA GLN A 452 24.31 10.39 9.03
C GLN A 452 25.09 9.55 10.01
N ALA A 453 24.54 9.27 11.19
CA ALA A 453 25.20 8.40 12.19
C ALA A 453 25.47 6.99 11.64
N LEU A 454 24.53 6.45 10.83
CA LEU A 454 24.71 5.17 10.16
C LEU A 454 25.84 5.22 9.12
N ILE A 455 25.88 6.27 8.30
CA ILE A 455 26.91 6.47 7.27
C ILE A 455 28.29 6.66 7.90
N ASP A 456 28.40 7.43 8.96
CA ASP A 456 29.67 7.68 9.68
C ASP A 456 30.24 6.39 10.26
N ARG A 457 29.37 5.49 10.75
CA ARG A 457 29.80 4.23 11.37
C ARG A 457 30.09 3.13 10.35
N TYR A 458 29.29 2.99 9.32
CA TYR A 458 29.31 1.82 8.42
C TYR A 458 29.57 2.19 6.95
N GLY A 459 29.49 3.46 6.58
CA GLY A 459 29.58 3.92 5.21
C GLY A 459 28.24 3.89 4.45
N ALA A 460 28.11 4.75 3.45
CA ALA A 460 26.89 4.89 2.65
C ALA A 460 26.52 3.60 1.89
N ASP A 461 27.48 2.88 1.34
CA ASP A 461 27.24 1.64 0.60
C ASP A 461 26.64 0.55 1.51
N THR A 462 26.99 0.53 2.80
CA THR A 462 26.37 -0.43 3.75
C THR A 462 24.90 -0.11 3.99
N ALA A 463 24.58 1.17 4.20
CA ALA A 463 23.20 1.61 4.37
C ALA A 463 22.34 1.29 3.14
N ARG A 464 22.85 1.57 1.94
CA ARG A 464 22.22 1.25 0.67
C ARG A 464 22.01 -0.26 0.50
N LEU A 465 23.06 -1.04 0.75
CA LEU A 465 23.01 -2.51 0.62
C LEU A 465 21.96 -3.11 1.54
N PHE A 466 21.93 -2.70 2.82
CA PHE A 466 20.95 -3.17 3.78
C PHE A 466 19.52 -2.86 3.30
N THR A 467 19.26 -1.59 2.95
CA THR A 467 17.92 -1.16 2.52
C THR A 467 17.44 -1.93 1.28
N MET A 468 18.32 -2.16 0.30
CA MET A 468 17.97 -2.88 -0.92
C MET A 468 17.84 -4.39 -0.71
N PHE A 469 18.52 -4.95 0.29
CA PHE A 469 18.53 -6.40 0.54
C PHE A 469 17.43 -6.87 1.49
N ALA A 470 17.03 -6.03 2.46
CA ALA A 470 16.20 -6.45 3.59
C ALA A 470 14.81 -6.92 3.19
N SER A 471 14.19 -6.29 2.19
CA SER A 471 12.87 -6.70 1.69
C SER A 471 12.65 -6.25 0.24
N PRO A 472 11.70 -6.87 -0.50
CA PRO A 472 11.22 -6.31 -1.77
C PRO A 472 10.66 -4.89 -1.55
N PRO A 473 10.78 -3.97 -2.54
CA PRO A 473 10.42 -2.57 -2.32
C PRO A 473 8.94 -2.34 -1.99
N GLU A 474 8.03 -3.20 -2.44
CA GLU A 474 6.60 -3.08 -2.12
C GLU A 474 6.24 -3.58 -0.71
N GLN A 475 7.14 -4.31 -0.07
CA GLN A 475 6.92 -4.88 1.26
C GLN A 475 7.44 -3.97 2.36
N THR A 476 6.87 -4.13 3.53
CA THR A 476 7.33 -3.47 4.74
C THR A 476 8.73 -3.94 5.11
N LEU A 477 9.61 -2.98 5.42
CA LEU A 477 10.96 -3.23 5.90
C LEU A 477 10.98 -3.02 7.42
N GLU A 478 11.33 -4.05 8.17
CA GLU A 478 11.63 -3.93 9.59
C GLU A 478 13.13 -3.65 9.79
N TRP A 479 13.43 -2.59 10.52
CA TRP A 479 14.83 -2.19 10.76
C TRP A 479 15.56 -3.24 11.61
N SER A 480 16.81 -3.51 11.26
CA SER A 480 17.65 -4.49 11.97
C SER A 480 19.13 -4.06 11.97
N ASP A 481 19.65 -3.70 13.13
CA ASP A 481 21.07 -3.34 13.27
C ASP A 481 22.00 -4.52 12.95
N SER A 482 21.61 -5.74 13.32
CA SER A 482 22.34 -6.96 12.95
C SER A 482 22.36 -7.20 11.44
N GLY A 483 21.30 -6.81 10.75
CA GLY A 483 21.22 -6.82 9.29
C GLY A 483 22.19 -5.84 8.65
N VAL A 484 22.30 -4.62 9.21
CA VAL A 484 23.28 -3.61 8.77
C VAL A 484 24.71 -4.11 8.95
N GLU A 485 25.03 -4.71 10.11
CA GLU A 485 26.34 -5.33 10.35
C GLU A 485 26.62 -6.49 9.38
N GLY A 486 25.59 -7.26 9.03
CA GLY A 486 25.68 -8.31 8.02
C GLY A 486 26.06 -7.76 6.65
N ALA A 487 25.43 -6.67 6.23
CA ALA A 487 25.76 -5.95 5.00
C ALA A 487 27.19 -5.42 5.01
N PHE A 488 27.64 -4.83 6.12
CA PHE A 488 29.01 -4.35 6.28
C PHE A 488 30.05 -5.48 6.17
N ARG A 489 29.80 -6.62 6.83
CA ARG A 489 30.68 -7.81 6.71
C ARG A 489 30.76 -8.32 5.29
N PHE A 490 29.67 -8.32 4.54
CA PHE A 490 29.67 -8.72 3.12
C PHE A 490 30.55 -7.79 2.27
N LEU A 491 30.45 -6.45 2.45
CA LEU A 491 31.30 -5.51 1.72
C LEU A 491 32.78 -5.67 2.06
N LYS A 492 33.13 -5.94 3.33
CA LYS A 492 34.52 -6.27 3.72
C LYS A 492 35.00 -7.55 3.03
N ARG A 493 34.17 -8.59 2.92
CA ARG A 493 34.51 -9.82 2.20
C ARG A 493 34.72 -9.56 0.71
N LEU A 494 33.82 -8.77 0.08
CA LEU A 494 33.96 -8.37 -1.31
C LEU A 494 35.30 -7.66 -1.55
N TRP A 495 35.63 -6.70 -0.70
CA TRP A 495 36.92 -6.00 -0.79
C TRP A 495 38.13 -6.95 -0.66
N ALA A 496 38.11 -7.81 0.34
CA ALA A 496 39.20 -8.77 0.57
C ALA A 496 39.34 -9.76 -0.59
N CYS A 497 38.24 -10.29 -1.09
CA CYS A 497 38.25 -11.21 -2.24
C CYS A 497 38.78 -10.51 -3.49
N ALA A 498 38.25 -9.35 -3.86
CA ALA A 498 38.67 -8.60 -5.03
C ALA A 498 40.15 -8.19 -4.98
N SER A 499 40.62 -7.71 -3.84
CA SER A 499 42.03 -7.35 -3.61
C SER A 499 42.94 -8.61 -3.68
N GLY A 500 42.51 -9.73 -3.12
CA GLY A 500 43.23 -11.00 -3.20
C GLY A 500 43.32 -11.58 -4.61
N LEU A 501 42.33 -11.32 -5.44
CA LEU A 501 42.28 -11.71 -6.82
C LEU A 501 43.09 -10.80 -7.77
N ALA A 502 43.48 -9.62 -7.36
CA ALA A 502 44.15 -8.63 -8.22
C ALA A 502 45.31 -9.18 -9.04
N PRO A 503 46.22 -10.05 -8.48
CA PRO A 503 47.33 -10.66 -9.27
C PRO A 503 46.88 -11.62 -10.37
N ARG A 504 45.63 -12.11 -10.28
CA ARG A 504 45.06 -13.10 -11.21
C ARG A 504 44.16 -12.44 -12.26
N ILE A 505 43.82 -11.16 -12.11
CA ILE A 505 42.87 -10.43 -12.96
C ILE A 505 43.57 -9.94 -14.24
N SER A 506 42.97 -10.28 -15.37
CA SER A 506 43.41 -9.85 -16.71
C SER A 506 42.40 -8.86 -17.28
N ALA A 507 42.32 -7.66 -16.71
CA ALA A 507 41.29 -6.63 -17.02
C ALA A 507 41.22 -6.27 -18.53
N GLN A 508 42.31 -6.45 -19.27
CA GLN A 508 42.36 -6.17 -20.72
C GLN A 508 41.73 -7.31 -21.58
N ALA A 509 41.35 -8.42 -20.95
CA ALA A 509 40.73 -9.53 -21.69
C ALA A 509 39.35 -9.10 -22.25
N LYS A 510 39.17 -9.35 -23.55
CA LYS A 510 37.93 -9.02 -24.27
C LYS A 510 37.11 -10.27 -24.63
N THR A 511 37.70 -11.46 -24.50
CA THR A 511 37.07 -12.70 -24.87
C THR A 511 37.23 -13.71 -23.73
N PHE A 512 36.15 -14.34 -23.37
CA PHE A 512 36.07 -15.31 -22.27
C PHE A 512 35.53 -16.65 -22.82
N GLY A 513 36.41 -17.65 -22.89
CA GLY A 513 36.10 -18.94 -23.46
C GLY A 513 36.28 -19.03 -25.00
N PRO A 514 36.08 -20.24 -25.59
CA PRO A 514 35.78 -21.48 -24.86
C PRO A 514 36.93 -21.93 -23.97
N PHE A 515 36.63 -22.37 -22.74
CA PHE A 515 37.60 -22.88 -21.80
C PHE A 515 37.82 -24.41 -22.02
N THR A 516 39.02 -24.87 -21.76
CA THR A 516 39.35 -26.33 -21.75
C THR A 516 39.26 -26.87 -20.33
N ASP A 517 39.62 -26.07 -19.34
CA ASP A 517 39.60 -26.42 -17.93
C ASP A 517 38.19 -26.58 -17.36
N GLY A 518 37.92 -27.66 -16.64
CA GLY A 518 36.61 -27.98 -16.09
C GLY A 518 36.18 -27.04 -14.96
N SER A 519 37.16 -26.55 -14.17
CA SER A 519 36.87 -25.58 -13.07
C SER A 519 36.49 -24.22 -13.63
N ALA A 520 37.16 -23.76 -14.68
CA ALA A 520 36.85 -22.53 -15.39
C ALA A 520 35.45 -22.59 -16.03
N LYS A 521 35.10 -23.69 -16.69
CA LYS A 521 33.77 -23.92 -17.27
C LYS A 521 32.68 -23.89 -16.19
N THR A 522 32.91 -24.54 -15.07
CA THR A 522 31.97 -24.61 -13.96
C THR A 522 31.75 -23.22 -13.36
N LEU A 523 32.81 -22.48 -13.04
CA LEU A 523 32.74 -21.12 -12.52
C LEU A 523 31.94 -20.24 -13.48
N ARG A 524 32.29 -20.23 -14.76
CA ARG A 524 31.62 -19.40 -15.76
C ARG A 524 30.13 -19.71 -15.87
N ARG A 525 29.76 -20.98 -15.90
CA ARG A 525 28.35 -21.40 -15.92
C ARG A 525 27.59 -20.93 -14.72
N GLU A 526 28.16 -21.08 -13.52
CA GLU A 526 27.49 -20.61 -12.27
C GLU A 526 27.33 -19.11 -12.26
N MET A 527 28.36 -18.35 -12.66
CA MET A 527 28.29 -16.89 -12.75
C MET A 527 27.19 -16.41 -13.71
N HIS A 528 27.13 -17.01 -14.93
CA HIS A 528 26.08 -16.65 -15.89
C HIS A 528 24.69 -17.14 -15.50
N THR A 529 24.58 -18.23 -14.75
CA THR A 529 23.30 -18.68 -14.17
C THR A 529 22.79 -17.68 -13.14
N LEU A 530 23.67 -17.22 -12.26
CA LEU A 530 23.34 -16.20 -11.25
C LEU A 530 23.04 -14.84 -11.88
N LEU A 531 23.77 -14.47 -12.94
CA LEU A 531 23.52 -13.26 -13.72
C LEU A 531 22.14 -13.32 -14.40
N LYS A 532 21.76 -14.44 -15.00
CA LYS A 532 20.43 -14.62 -15.61
C LYS A 532 19.31 -14.44 -14.61
N GLN A 533 19.49 -14.96 -13.39
CA GLN A 533 18.55 -14.74 -12.30
C GLN A 533 18.52 -13.27 -11.87
N ALA A 534 19.69 -12.66 -11.68
CA ALA A 534 19.78 -11.24 -11.28
C ALA A 534 19.16 -10.29 -12.32
N ASP A 535 19.36 -10.57 -13.61
CA ASP A 535 18.78 -9.80 -14.71
C ASP A 535 17.24 -9.87 -14.69
N PHE A 536 16.68 -11.07 -14.55
CA PHE A 536 15.25 -11.29 -14.42
C PHE A 536 14.67 -10.57 -13.20
N ASP A 537 15.34 -10.64 -12.04
CA ASP A 537 14.89 -10.00 -10.81
C ASP A 537 15.02 -8.46 -10.86
N MET A 538 16.08 -7.94 -11.53
CA MET A 538 16.26 -6.50 -11.72
C MET A 538 15.12 -5.89 -12.56
N GLN A 539 14.72 -6.55 -13.64
CA GLN A 539 13.58 -6.13 -14.48
C GLN A 539 12.28 -6.07 -13.70
N ARG A 540 12.11 -6.96 -12.72
CA ARG A 540 10.97 -7.01 -11.82
C ARG A 540 11.11 -6.14 -10.57
N LYS A 541 12.20 -5.40 -10.43
CA LYS A 541 12.51 -4.55 -9.27
C LYS A 541 12.62 -5.33 -7.95
N GLN A 542 12.96 -6.61 -8.02
CA GLN A 542 13.21 -7.48 -6.85
C GLN A 542 14.67 -7.34 -6.41
N TYR A 543 15.02 -6.19 -5.88
CA TYR A 543 16.40 -5.81 -5.57
C TYR A 543 17.04 -6.70 -4.50
N ASN A 544 16.27 -7.19 -3.55
CA ASN A 544 16.72 -8.10 -2.50
C ASN A 544 17.25 -9.42 -3.07
N THR A 545 16.60 -9.96 -4.10
CA THR A 545 17.07 -11.19 -4.77
C THR A 545 18.24 -10.93 -5.70
N VAL A 546 18.34 -9.75 -6.32
CA VAL A 546 19.55 -9.31 -7.04
C VAL A 546 20.76 -9.29 -6.11
N VAL A 547 20.62 -8.65 -4.93
CA VAL A 547 21.69 -8.65 -3.91
C VAL A 547 22.03 -10.08 -3.46
N SER A 548 21.02 -10.92 -3.23
CA SER A 548 21.25 -12.33 -2.89
C SER A 548 22.03 -13.06 -3.98
N ALA A 549 21.76 -12.81 -5.26
CA ALA A 549 22.52 -13.40 -6.37
C ALA A 549 23.98 -12.93 -6.34
N THR A 550 24.25 -11.64 -6.09
CA THR A 550 25.63 -11.14 -5.97
C THR A 550 26.38 -11.73 -4.77
N MET A 551 25.71 -11.98 -3.65
CA MET A 551 26.30 -12.69 -2.50
C MET A 551 26.71 -14.13 -2.88
N LYS A 552 25.89 -14.84 -3.66
CA LYS A 552 26.22 -16.16 -4.20
C LYS A 552 27.36 -16.09 -5.20
N MET A 553 27.37 -15.07 -6.09
CA MET A 553 28.50 -14.85 -7.01
C MET A 553 29.82 -14.69 -6.27
N LEU A 554 29.83 -13.91 -5.17
CA LEU A 554 31.03 -13.76 -4.34
C LEU A 554 31.49 -15.09 -3.75
N ASN A 555 30.56 -15.89 -3.19
CA ASN A 555 30.90 -17.20 -2.64
C ASN A 555 31.51 -18.12 -3.71
N THR A 556 30.91 -18.14 -4.91
CA THR A 556 31.40 -18.93 -6.06
C THR A 556 32.81 -18.50 -6.47
N LEU A 557 33.12 -17.20 -6.51
CA LEU A 557 34.46 -16.68 -6.80
C LEU A 557 35.47 -17.04 -5.71
N GLU A 558 35.11 -16.89 -4.43
CA GLU A 558 35.98 -17.27 -3.31
C GLU A 558 36.33 -18.78 -3.33
N ASP A 559 35.34 -19.63 -3.59
CA ASP A 559 35.55 -21.09 -3.62
C ASP A 559 36.42 -21.52 -4.83
N ALA A 560 36.15 -20.94 -6.00
CA ALA A 560 37.01 -21.20 -7.18
C ALA A 560 38.45 -20.71 -7.00
N ALA A 561 38.63 -19.56 -6.34
CA ALA A 561 39.95 -19.00 -6.05
C ALA A 561 40.77 -19.86 -5.06
N LYS A 562 40.09 -20.44 -4.04
CA LYS A 562 40.72 -21.31 -3.02
C LYS A 562 41.14 -22.68 -3.56
N THR A 563 40.31 -23.25 -4.39
CA THR A 563 40.50 -24.63 -4.89
C THR A 563 41.35 -24.71 -6.15
N GLY A 564 41.43 -23.64 -6.92
CA GLY A 564 42.09 -23.62 -8.21
C GLY A 564 43.52 -23.06 -8.18
N SER A 565 44.42 -23.62 -8.99
CA SER A 565 45.79 -23.12 -9.13
C SER A 565 45.84 -21.69 -9.68
N ALA A 566 46.73 -20.86 -9.15
CA ALA A 566 47.02 -19.54 -9.66
C ALA A 566 47.64 -19.53 -11.07
N ASP A 567 48.28 -20.61 -11.48
CA ASP A 567 48.87 -20.75 -12.81
C ASP A 567 47.87 -21.17 -13.89
N ASN A 568 46.63 -21.52 -13.50
CA ASN A 568 45.60 -21.92 -14.44
C ASN A 568 45.02 -20.65 -15.14
N GLN A 569 45.44 -20.45 -16.40
CA GLN A 569 45.05 -19.30 -17.19
C GLN A 569 43.54 -19.26 -17.50
N ASP A 570 42.94 -20.41 -17.85
CA ASP A 570 41.51 -20.52 -18.10
C ASP A 570 40.70 -20.07 -16.86
N LEU A 571 41.11 -20.55 -15.68
CA LEU A 571 40.46 -20.20 -14.42
C LEU A 571 40.64 -18.70 -14.09
N ASN A 572 41.83 -18.14 -14.33
CA ASN A 572 42.08 -16.72 -14.12
C ASN A 572 41.25 -15.83 -15.04
N LEU A 573 41.02 -16.23 -16.28
CA LEU A 573 40.08 -15.53 -17.20
C LEU A 573 38.63 -15.65 -16.73
N ALA A 574 38.22 -16.83 -16.24
CA ALA A 574 36.88 -17.04 -15.71
C ALA A 574 36.64 -16.23 -14.42
N LEU A 575 37.66 -16.12 -13.55
CA LEU A 575 37.63 -15.25 -12.35
C LEU A 575 37.54 -13.78 -12.74
N THR A 576 38.23 -13.35 -13.81
CA THR A 576 38.19 -11.99 -14.33
C THR A 576 36.77 -11.65 -14.84
N GLU A 577 36.20 -12.52 -15.67
CA GLU A 577 34.82 -12.36 -16.18
C GLU A 577 33.81 -12.31 -15.02
N GLY A 578 33.92 -13.28 -14.09
CA GLY A 578 33.03 -13.40 -12.96
C GLY A 578 33.06 -12.18 -12.02
N LEU A 579 34.28 -11.66 -11.72
CA LEU A 579 34.42 -10.46 -10.90
C LEU A 579 33.87 -9.21 -11.61
N SER A 580 34.09 -9.09 -12.92
CA SER A 580 33.50 -8.02 -13.73
C SER A 580 31.96 -8.08 -13.71
N ILE A 581 31.37 -9.28 -13.84
CA ILE A 581 29.92 -9.49 -13.74
C ILE A 581 29.42 -9.07 -12.35
N LEU A 582 30.06 -9.55 -11.29
CA LEU A 582 29.67 -9.23 -9.90
C LEU A 582 29.70 -7.72 -9.65
N LEU A 583 30.78 -7.04 -10.00
CA LEU A 583 30.93 -5.60 -9.75
C LEU A 583 29.88 -4.79 -10.51
N ARG A 584 29.65 -5.09 -11.79
CA ARG A 584 28.62 -4.38 -12.58
C ARG A 584 27.20 -4.66 -12.09
N THR A 585 26.89 -5.89 -11.68
CA THR A 585 25.56 -6.25 -11.14
C THR A 585 25.31 -5.57 -9.80
N LEU A 586 26.34 -5.42 -8.96
CA LEU A 586 26.22 -4.85 -7.62
C LEU A 586 26.33 -3.31 -7.60
N TYR A 587 26.93 -2.72 -8.64
CA TYR A 587 27.22 -1.28 -8.70
C TYR A 587 26.00 -0.36 -8.44
N PRO A 588 24.82 -0.60 -8.99
CA PRO A 588 23.65 0.24 -8.68
C PRO A 588 23.28 0.29 -7.19
N VAL A 589 23.66 -0.74 -6.44
CA VAL A 589 23.40 -0.84 -5.00
C VAL A 589 24.52 -0.22 -4.20
N VAL A 590 25.77 -0.52 -4.52
CA VAL A 590 26.97 -0.07 -3.77
C VAL A 590 27.98 0.63 -4.69
N PRO A 591 27.66 1.86 -5.11
CA PRO A 591 28.43 2.54 -6.15
C PRO A 591 29.86 2.88 -5.77
N HIS A 592 30.15 3.23 -4.49
CA HIS A 592 31.48 3.70 -4.09
C HIS A 592 32.49 2.57 -4.10
N ILE A 593 32.20 1.46 -3.41
CA ILE A 593 33.12 0.30 -3.39
C ILE A 593 33.23 -0.34 -4.78
N GLY A 594 32.12 -0.40 -5.54
CA GLY A 594 32.12 -0.92 -6.90
C GLY A 594 33.02 -0.12 -7.81
N TRP A 595 32.92 1.22 -7.78
CA TRP A 595 33.75 2.12 -8.60
C TRP A 595 35.24 2.02 -8.26
N VAL A 596 35.58 2.01 -6.94
CA VAL A 596 36.98 1.93 -6.50
C VAL A 596 37.60 0.59 -6.93
N LEU A 597 36.92 -0.51 -6.72
CA LEU A 597 37.40 -1.83 -7.14
C LEU A 597 37.55 -1.94 -8.65
N TRP A 598 36.61 -1.39 -9.42
CA TRP A 598 36.68 -1.36 -10.89
C TRP A 598 37.91 -0.63 -11.38
N ARG A 599 38.20 0.54 -10.81
CA ARG A 599 39.37 1.34 -11.11
C ARG A 599 40.66 0.62 -10.73
N ASP A 600 40.77 0.17 -9.47
CA ASP A 600 42.01 -0.35 -8.90
C ASP A 600 42.41 -1.71 -9.47
N LEU A 601 41.44 -2.49 -9.95
CA LEU A 601 41.68 -3.74 -10.65
C LEU A 601 41.99 -3.56 -12.15
N GLY A 602 41.99 -2.32 -12.64
CA GLY A 602 42.35 -1.98 -14.01
C GLY A 602 41.23 -2.09 -15.03
N PHE A 603 40.02 -2.45 -14.62
CA PHE A 603 38.86 -2.53 -15.52
C PHE A 603 38.51 -1.16 -16.13
N ALA A 604 38.63 -0.07 -15.38
CA ALA A 604 38.35 1.27 -15.86
C ALA A 604 39.27 1.67 -17.04
N ALA A 605 40.55 1.29 -17.01
CA ALA A 605 41.49 1.55 -18.10
C ALA A 605 41.17 0.71 -19.36
N ALA A 606 40.55 -0.46 -19.18
CA ALA A 606 40.23 -1.40 -20.25
C ALA A 606 38.84 -1.17 -20.89
N HIS A 607 37.85 -0.79 -20.08
CA HIS A 607 36.44 -0.79 -20.44
C HIS A 607 35.73 0.55 -20.22
N GLY A 608 36.43 1.59 -19.71
CA GLY A 608 35.87 2.89 -19.37
C GLY A 608 35.36 2.97 -17.93
N ASP A 609 34.82 4.14 -17.56
CA ASP A 609 34.30 4.37 -16.23
C ASP A 609 33.13 3.40 -15.93
N MET A 610 33.03 3.00 -14.67
CA MET A 610 31.94 2.10 -14.24
C MET A 610 30.57 2.68 -14.50
N LEU A 611 30.40 3.99 -14.40
CA LEU A 611 29.15 4.70 -14.62
C LEU A 611 28.65 4.53 -16.07
N ASP A 612 29.59 4.52 -17.03
CA ASP A 612 29.30 4.39 -18.48
C ASP A 612 29.31 2.93 -18.96
N THR A 613 29.70 2.00 -18.07
CA THR A 613 29.79 0.58 -18.43
C THR A 613 28.39 -0.07 -18.42
N ALA A 614 28.06 -0.73 -19.53
CA ALA A 614 26.78 -1.39 -19.68
C ALA A 614 26.54 -2.51 -18.63
N TRP A 615 25.28 -2.74 -18.30
CA TRP A 615 24.87 -3.90 -17.53
C TRP A 615 25.41 -5.19 -18.15
N PRO A 616 25.89 -6.19 -17.35
CA PRO A 616 26.47 -7.40 -17.90
C PRO A 616 25.42 -8.22 -18.66
N THR A 617 25.83 -8.81 -19.78
CA THR A 617 24.96 -9.66 -20.62
C THR A 617 25.21 -11.13 -20.34
N VAL A 618 24.14 -11.91 -20.34
CA VAL A 618 24.24 -13.37 -20.21
C VAL A 618 24.81 -13.96 -21.50
N ASP A 619 25.89 -14.76 -21.40
CA ASP A 619 26.34 -15.58 -22.49
C ASP A 619 25.67 -16.95 -22.40
N GLU A 620 24.74 -17.23 -23.30
CA GLU A 620 24.00 -18.50 -23.31
C GLU A 620 24.92 -19.69 -23.58
N SER A 621 26.08 -19.50 -24.22
CA SER A 621 27.07 -20.57 -24.42
C SER A 621 27.70 -21.05 -23.12
N ALA A 622 27.80 -20.14 -22.12
CA ALA A 622 28.29 -20.49 -20.79
C ALA A 622 27.32 -21.38 -20.00
N LEU A 623 26.04 -21.35 -20.33
CA LEU A 623 24.99 -22.11 -19.64
C LEU A 623 24.91 -23.59 -20.13
N VAL A 624 25.56 -23.91 -21.21
CA VAL A 624 25.58 -25.28 -21.75
C VAL A 624 26.25 -26.22 -20.74
N ARG A 625 25.58 -27.30 -20.43
CA ARG A 625 26.12 -28.36 -19.55
C ARG A 625 26.74 -29.42 -20.39
N ASP A 626 28.02 -29.73 -20.17
CA ASP A 626 28.69 -30.85 -20.78
C ASP A 626 28.18 -32.19 -20.20
N SER A 627 27.71 -32.18 -18.94
CA SER A 627 27.18 -33.34 -18.26
C SER A 627 25.97 -33.01 -17.42
N ILE A 628 25.10 -33.97 -17.19
CA ILE A 628 23.93 -33.89 -16.29
C ILE A 628 24.04 -35.00 -15.24
N GLU A 629 23.64 -34.67 -14.03
CA GLU A 629 23.51 -35.63 -12.93
C GLU A 629 22.05 -36.05 -12.82
N LEU A 630 21.82 -37.38 -12.94
CA LEU A 630 20.51 -37.98 -12.85
C LEU A 630 20.39 -38.74 -11.53
N VAL A 631 19.29 -38.55 -10.81
CA VAL A 631 19.02 -39.31 -9.58
C VAL A 631 18.88 -40.79 -9.91
N LEU A 632 19.70 -41.63 -9.29
CA LEU A 632 19.64 -43.08 -9.47
C LEU A 632 18.68 -43.69 -8.44
N GLN A 633 17.68 -44.36 -8.95
CA GLN A 633 16.75 -45.15 -8.15
C GLN A 633 16.87 -46.62 -8.46
N ILE A 634 16.73 -47.48 -7.44
CA ILE A 634 16.62 -48.92 -7.59
C ILE A 634 15.34 -49.35 -6.89
N ASN A 635 14.43 -49.98 -7.63
CA ASN A 635 13.09 -50.34 -7.19
C ASN A 635 12.34 -49.12 -6.55
N GLY A 636 12.45 -47.92 -7.16
CA GLY A 636 11.79 -46.70 -6.71
C GLY A 636 12.42 -46.00 -5.51
N LYS A 637 13.50 -46.53 -4.93
CA LYS A 637 14.22 -45.91 -3.80
C LYS A 637 15.50 -45.26 -4.31
N VAL A 638 15.75 -44.00 -3.90
CA VAL A 638 16.96 -43.26 -4.21
C VAL A 638 18.18 -44.00 -3.62
N ARG A 639 19.19 -44.28 -4.47
CA ARG A 639 20.40 -45.01 -4.11
C ARG A 639 21.69 -44.30 -4.49
N GLY A 640 21.60 -43.16 -5.13
CA GLY A 640 22.74 -42.37 -5.55
C GLY A 640 22.39 -41.47 -6.73
N ALA A 641 23.41 -41.11 -7.49
CA ALA A 641 23.29 -40.36 -8.73
C ALA A 641 24.19 -40.96 -9.80
N VAL A 642 23.90 -40.69 -11.06
CA VAL A 642 24.75 -41.05 -12.21
C VAL A 642 24.97 -39.80 -13.05
N THR A 643 26.25 -39.49 -13.32
CA THR A 643 26.65 -38.39 -14.19
C THR A 643 26.86 -38.90 -15.60
N VAL A 644 26.18 -38.30 -16.58
CA VAL A 644 26.27 -38.64 -17.98
C VAL A 644 26.48 -37.39 -18.83
N ALA A 645 26.99 -37.52 -20.05
CA ALA A 645 27.05 -36.40 -20.98
C ALA A 645 25.63 -35.81 -21.20
N ALA A 646 25.52 -34.50 -21.30
CA ALA A 646 24.23 -33.85 -21.54
C ALA A 646 23.57 -34.28 -22.86
N SER A 647 24.41 -34.68 -23.82
CA SER A 647 24.02 -35.23 -25.12
C SER A 647 23.84 -36.76 -25.12
N ALA A 648 24.00 -37.42 -23.94
CA ALA A 648 23.93 -38.88 -23.85
C ALA A 648 22.57 -39.41 -24.31
N THR A 649 22.62 -40.44 -25.15
CA THR A 649 21.42 -41.16 -25.58
C THR A 649 20.80 -41.94 -24.42
N GLN A 650 19.57 -42.38 -24.59
CA GLN A 650 18.88 -43.18 -23.57
C GLN A 650 19.64 -44.48 -23.26
N GLU A 651 20.24 -45.08 -24.26
CA GLU A 651 21.07 -46.30 -24.15
C GLU A 651 22.35 -46.02 -23.35
N GLU A 652 23.03 -44.91 -23.61
CA GLU A 652 24.23 -44.50 -22.86
C GLU A 652 23.92 -44.21 -21.40
N ILE A 653 22.79 -43.55 -21.13
CA ILE A 653 22.31 -43.27 -19.76
C ILE A 653 22.02 -44.59 -19.04
N GLN A 654 21.35 -45.53 -19.69
CA GLN A 654 21.06 -46.84 -19.12
C GLN A 654 22.35 -47.61 -18.82
N ALA A 655 23.30 -47.63 -19.77
CA ALA A 655 24.60 -48.29 -19.58
C ALA A 655 25.38 -47.69 -18.41
N ALA A 656 25.45 -46.36 -18.33
CA ALA A 656 26.10 -45.65 -17.21
C ALA A 656 25.45 -45.98 -15.87
N ALA A 657 24.10 -46.00 -15.80
CA ALA A 657 23.36 -46.32 -14.58
C ALA A 657 23.62 -47.76 -14.10
N LEU A 658 23.69 -48.74 -15.04
CA LEU A 658 23.99 -50.14 -14.74
C LEU A 658 25.47 -50.38 -14.35
N ALA A 659 26.37 -49.48 -14.71
CA ALA A 659 27.79 -49.54 -14.34
C ALA A 659 28.09 -48.97 -12.94
N THR A 660 27.09 -48.36 -12.25
CA THR A 660 27.29 -47.73 -10.94
C THR A 660 27.51 -48.76 -9.82
N GLU A 661 28.37 -48.45 -8.85
CA GLU A 661 28.55 -49.24 -7.63
C GLU A 661 27.22 -49.41 -6.88
N ALA A 662 26.36 -48.39 -6.89
CA ALA A 662 25.04 -48.45 -6.28
C ALA A 662 24.18 -49.55 -6.90
N TYR A 663 24.18 -49.70 -8.23
CA TYR A 663 23.47 -50.81 -8.87
C TYR A 663 24.09 -52.16 -8.47
N ALA A 664 25.42 -52.32 -8.55
CA ALA A 664 26.10 -53.54 -8.15
C ALA A 664 25.74 -53.98 -6.71
N ARG A 665 25.72 -53.02 -5.80
CA ARG A 665 25.40 -53.25 -4.37
C ARG A 665 23.94 -53.59 -4.11
N PHE A 666 22.99 -52.88 -4.72
CA PHE A 666 21.58 -53.00 -4.42
C PHE A 666 20.78 -53.92 -5.34
N SER A 667 21.37 -54.40 -6.42
CA SER A 667 20.81 -55.46 -7.29
C SER A 667 20.91 -56.86 -6.67
N GLU A 668 21.83 -57.05 -5.70
CA GLU A 668 22.10 -58.34 -5.08
C GLU A 668 22.44 -59.43 -6.14
N GLY A 669 23.11 -59.04 -7.21
CA GLY A 669 23.46 -59.91 -8.32
C GLY A 669 22.30 -60.26 -9.27
N ARG A 670 21.13 -59.70 -9.08
CA ARG A 670 19.98 -59.88 -9.97
C ARG A 670 20.09 -58.97 -11.20
N PRO A 671 19.79 -59.47 -12.42
CA PRO A 671 19.79 -58.63 -13.60
C PRO A 671 18.64 -57.62 -13.57
N ALA A 672 18.86 -56.46 -14.19
CA ALA A 672 17.83 -55.44 -14.35
C ALA A 672 16.72 -55.99 -15.27
N LYS A 673 15.48 -55.97 -14.78
CA LYS A 673 14.28 -56.29 -15.55
C LYS A 673 13.85 -55.14 -16.46
N LYS A 674 14.03 -53.93 -15.97
CA LYS A 674 13.68 -52.71 -16.70
C LYS A 674 14.50 -51.53 -16.19
N VAL A 675 14.94 -50.67 -17.10
CA VAL A 675 15.57 -49.39 -16.79
C VAL A 675 14.69 -48.28 -17.37
N ILE A 676 14.19 -47.40 -16.51
CA ILE A 676 13.32 -46.31 -16.88
C ILE A 676 14.12 -45.02 -16.74
N VAL A 677 14.32 -44.33 -17.85
CA VAL A 677 14.99 -43.03 -17.90
C VAL A 677 13.95 -41.95 -18.01
N VAL A 678 13.93 -41.02 -17.05
CA VAL A 678 13.16 -39.78 -17.12
C VAL A 678 14.15 -38.67 -17.47
N ALA A 679 14.04 -38.17 -18.70
CA ALA A 679 15.02 -37.23 -19.26
C ALA A 679 15.26 -36.03 -18.31
N GLY A 680 16.53 -35.75 -18.04
CA GLY A 680 16.95 -34.63 -17.18
C GLY A 680 16.63 -34.75 -15.67
N ARG A 681 16.06 -35.90 -15.21
CA ARG A 681 15.63 -36.03 -13.80
C ARG A 681 16.19 -37.24 -13.08
N LEU A 682 15.88 -38.42 -13.56
CA LEU A 682 16.26 -39.65 -12.85
C LEU A 682 16.36 -40.86 -13.76
N VAL A 683 17.07 -41.87 -13.28
CA VAL A 683 17.05 -43.24 -13.81
C VAL A 683 16.56 -44.18 -12.72
N ASN A 684 15.52 -44.96 -13.01
CA ASN A 684 15.03 -45.99 -12.09
C ASN A 684 15.26 -47.38 -12.66
N ILE A 685 16.04 -48.18 -11.96
CA ILE A 685 16.35 -49.57 -12.30
C ILE A 685 15.43 -50.48 -11.50
N VAL A 686 14.68 -51.34 -12.18
CA VAL A 686 13.84 -52.38 -11.56
C VAL A 686 14.60 -53.71 -11.68
N VAL A 687 14.89 -54.34 -10.55
CA VAL A 687 15.58 -55.61 -10.43
C VAL A 687 14.66 -56.75 -9.95
#